data_da4a41bd710c4a11f49ebea478060c1f
#
_entry.id   da4a41bd710c4a11f49ebea478060c1f
#
_cell.length_a   1.000
_cell.length_b   1.000
_cell.length_c   1.000
_cell.angle_alpha   90.00
_cell.angle_beta   90.00
_cell.angle_gamma   90.00
#
_symmetry.space_group_name_H-M   'P 1'
#
loop_
_entity.id
_entity.type
_entity.pdbx_description
1 polymer ?
#
loop_
_entity_poly.entity_id
_entity_poly.type
_entity_poly.pdbx_seq_one_letter_code
_entity_poly.pdbx_strand_id
1 'polypeptide(L)'
;MTKYRVTILLILIFSYLNISMTQSQEENRSLSAEVLWEMKRAGSPVISPGGQWVVAPVTSYTVDDDKSHTDLWLFSSDGSVERQLTMSGFADGQPVFSPDGSTMAFVSRRDQDDAFQIYLLPLKEPGEATRLTEIPTGVSAPKWADGYIYFISSIWPGKSWEEMKEMVKAEKDKKLSARTWNKLPYSHWDQWIDEERQAHLYRIPASGGEVEPITLPTGWELPRSAQGPSSYDVAPDGSLVAFSTDGKKDGVDPELDIFLIRPGNKEVINITEENIAADGNPLFSPDSRYLAFNQQRIKGFYADTRRLILHDLESGQQREVTGDWDRSADGLVWMPDGSGLYGAIDDAGTRRIYHIDISDGTPRAVTGDTDFSGLDVSDNGTLVSSNQSFMYPPRIVVVDPQSGEVRRIDTINDDILAGTDMGTYESVTYKGADGQDIQMWVHYPPGFDKNKQYPLFLLIHGGPHSAITDGFHFRWNAQTFASWGYVTAWHNFHGSSGFGQEFTDAINPDWITKPYTDTRNAAEWFAQKPWIDETRMVAGGGSYGGYLSSILLGREHPFNALLIHAPVYNFYSQMASDFAVHSTRFGDYWEDPEIYRNLSPHYYAENFDTPALIIHGQQDLRVPVGQAFELFRTLQHRRVDSRLIYYPDENHWILKPNNSIYWYSQVKEWIEKYAAPGGR
;
A
#
# COMPACT_ATOMS: atom_id res chain seq x y z
N MET A 1 -88.71 -35.55 37.47
CA MET A 1 -88.21 -34.22 37.16
C MET A 1 -87.13 -33.92 38.18
N THR A 2 -85.86 -34.11 37.82
CA THR A 2 -84.72 -33.58 38.60
C THR A 2 -83.52 -33.61 37.64
N LYS A 3 -83.02 -32.39 37.36
CA LYS A 3 -81.89 -32.12 36.53
C LYS A 3 -80.59 -32.33 37.33
N TYR A 4 -79.73 -33.27 36.85
CA TYR A 4 -78.31 -33.34 37.31
C TYR A 4 -77.43 -32.46 36.44
N ARG A 5 -76.74 -31.50 37.07
CA ARG A 5 -75.65 -30.74 36.51
C ARG A 5 -74.36 -31.51 36.79
N VAL A 6 -73.64 -31.89 35.75
CA VAL A 6 -72.31 -32.42 35.87
C VAL A 6 -71.32 -31.25 35.65
N THR A 7 -70.56 -30.92 36.67
CA THR A 7 -69.47 -29.93 36.62
C THR A 7 -68.20 -30.67 36.22
N ILE A 8 -67.68 -30.41 35.00
CA ILE A 8 -66.39 -30.91 34.56
C ILE A 8 -65.31 -29.95 35.07
N LEU A 9 -64.43 -30.46 35.96
CA LEU A 9 -63.27 -29.77 36.46
C LEU A 9 -62.10 -29.99 35.45
N LEU A 10 -61.72 -28.97 34.67
CA LEU A 10 -60.53 -28.99 33.83
C LEU A 10 -59.30 -28.68 34.67
N ILE A 11 -58.48 -29.68 34.92
CA ILE A 11 -57.12 -29.51 35.50
C ILE A 11 -56.18 -29.19 34.35
N LEU A 12 -55.73 -27.93 34.24
CA LEU A 12 -54.67 -27.50 33.38
C LEU A 12 -53.34 -27.86 34.04
N ILE A 13 -52.68 -28.91 33.53
CA ILE A 13 -51.27 -29.20 33.88
C ILE A 13 -50.39 -28.32 33.01
N PHE A 14 -49.83 -27.27 33.54
CA PHE A 14 -48.73 -26.50 32.94
C PHE A 14 -47.45 -27.33 33.08
N SER A 15 -47.09 -28.08 32.10
CA SER A 15 -45.72 -28.62 31.95
C SER A 15 -44.82 -27.49 31.48
N TYR A 16 -43.99 -26.96 32.37
CA TYR A 16 -42.85 -26.12 32.01
C TYR A 16 -41.85 -26.97 31.21
N LEU A 17 -41.89 -26.87 29.90
CA LEU A 17 -40.74 -27.22 29.05
C LEU A 17 -39.69 -26.15 29.27
N ASN A 18 -38.67 -26.44 30.08
CA ASN A 18 -37.40 -25.75 30.01
C ASN A 18 -36.75 -26.07 28.68
N ILE A 19 -36.99 -25.24 27.66
CA ILE A 19 -36.18 -25.20 26.49
C ILE A 19 -34.89 -24.49 26.95
N SER A 20 -33.91 -25.26 27.39
CA SER A 20 -32.53 -24.81 27.42
C SER A 20 -32.16 -24.52 25.96
N MET A 21 -32.19 -23.26 25.55
CA MET A 21 -31.45 -22.80 24.41
C MET A 21 -29.96 -23.04 24.76
N THR A 22 -29.45 -24.20 24.44
CA THR A 22 -28.02 -24.33 24.17
C THR A 22 -27.76 -23.41 23.00
N GLN A 23 -27.32 -22.17 23.25
CA GLN A 23 -26.53 -21.44 22.29
C GLN A 23 -25.37 -22.38 21.96
N SER A 24 -25.43 -23.02 20.81
CA SER A 24 -24.22 -23.59 20.22
C SER A 24 -23.27 -22.40 20.12
N GLN A 25 -22.25 -22.36 20.96
CA GLN A 25 -21.06 -21.56 20.63
C GLN A 25 -20.63 -22.11 19.27
N GLU A 26 -20.86 -21.36 18.22
CA GLU A 26 -20.19 -21.61 16.95
C GLU A 26 -18.71 -21.61 17.31
N GLU A 27 -18.05 -22.77 17.10
CA GLU A 27 -16.60 -22.83 17.27
C GLU A 27 -15.99 -21.77 16.34
N ASN A 28 -15.13 -20.91 16.89
CA ASN A 28 -14.43 -19.92 16.11
C ASN A 28 -13.71 -20.64 14.95
N ARG A 29 -13.77 -20.07 13.78
CA ARG A 29 -13.07 -20.57 12.60
C ARG A 29 -11.63 -20.04 12.56
N SER A 30 -10.71 -20.85 12.06
CA SER A 30 -9.33 -20.39 11.83
C SER A 30 -9.29 -19.31 10.75
N LEU A 31 -8.38 -18.35 10.90
CA LEU A 31 -8.13 -17.37 9.84
C LEU A 31 -7.64 -18.08 8.57
N SER A 32 -8.38 -17.94 7.48
CA SER A 32 -8.09 -18.55 6.17
C SER A 32 -8.14 -17.49 5.06
N ALA A 33 -7.72 -17.88 3.86
CA ALA A 33 -7.82 -17.00 2.70
C ALA A 33 -9.26 -16.55 2.43
N GLU A 34 -10.24 -17.45 2.57
CA GLU A 34 -11.66 -17.15 2.40
C GLU A 34 -12.11 -16.08 3.41
N VAL A 35 -11.73 -16.21 4.69
CA VAL A 35 -12.04 -15.24 5.74
C VAL A 35 -11.42 -13.87 5.43
N LEU A 36 -10.19 -13.83 4.89
CA LEU A 36 -9.55 -12.58 4.45
C LEU A 36 -10.37 -11.86 3.34
N TRP A 37 -11.03 -12.63 2.46
CA TRP A 37 -11.85 -12.06 1.39
C TRP A 37 -13.27 -11.70 1.81
N GLU A 38 -13.77 -12.22 2.93
CA GLU A 38 -15.00 -11.76 3.56
C GLU A 38 -14.84 -10.39 4.24
N MET A 39 -13.61 -10.04 4.67
CA MET A 39 -13.32 -8.78 5.33
C MET A 39 -13.41 -7.60 4.37
N LYS A 40 -14.09 -6.55 4.78
CA LYS A 40 -14.09 -5.26 4.11
C LYS A 40 -12.76 -4.53 4.34
N ARG A 41 -12.35 -3.74 3.36
CA ARG A 41 -11.10 -2.98 3.41
C ARG A 41 -11.39 -1.49 3.48
N ALA A 42 -11.21 -0.90 4.65
CA ALA A 42 -11.31 0.54 4.82
C ALA A 42 -10.06 1.21 4.23
N GLY A 43 -10.27 2.24 3.41
CA GLY A 43 -9.22 3.11 2.88
C GLY A 43 -8.95 4.31 3.81
N SER A 44 -8.12 5.24 3.33
CA SER A 44 -7.75 6.44 4.10
C SER A 44 -8.97 7.30 4.39
N PRO A 45 -9.21 7.68 5.65
CA PRO A 45 -10.28 8.59 6.03
C PRO A 45 -9.96 10.03 5.64
N VAL A 46 -11.01 10.81 5.38
CA VAL A 46 -10.96 12.28 5.33
C VAL A 46 -11.94 12.85 6.34
N ILE A 47 -11.58 13.96 7.00
CA ILE A 47 -12.41 14.60 8.01
C ILE A 47 -13.00 15.92 7.50
N SER A 48 -14.25 16.21 7.88
CA SER A 48 -14.88 17.49 7.56
C SER A 48 -14.16 18.65 8.25
N PRO A 49 -14.13 19.87 7.67
CA PRO A 49 -13.46 21.02 8.28
C PRO A 49 -13.87 21.28 9.72
N GLY A 50 -15.14 21.11 10.04
CA GLY A 50 -15.67 21.26 11.41
C GLY A 50 -15.33 20.11 12.37
N GLY A 51 -14.65 19.05 11.91
CA GLY A 51 -14.22 17.94 12.75
C GLY A 51 -15.30 16.94 13.17
N GLN A 52 -16.54 17.10 12.69
CA GLN A 52 -17.66 16.26 13.13
C GLN A 52 -17.81 14.96 12.33
N TRP A 53 -17.54 15.03 11.02
CA TRP A 53 -17.79 13.94 10.08
C TRP A 53 -16.50 13.40 9.47
N VAL A 54 -16.40 12.10 9.40
CA VAL A 54 -15.30 11.38 8.75
C VAL A 54 -15.89 10.54 7.64
N VAL A 55 -15.25 10.56 6.46
CA VAL A 55 -15.62 9.71 5.34
C VAL A 55 -14.43 8.86 4.92
N ALA A 56 -14.68 7.58 4.68
CA ALA A 56 -13.67 6.68 4.14
C ALA A 56 -14.27 5.82 3.02
N PRO A 57 -13.50 5.52 1.96
CA PRO A 57 -13.88 4.49 1.01
C PRO A 57 -13.75 3.11 1.67
N VAL A 58 -14.76 2.26 1.49
CA VAL A 58 -14.78 0.91 2.01
C VAL A 58 -15.02 -0.07 0.86
N THR A 59 -14.05 -0.94 0.62
CA THR A 59 -14.13 -1.95 -0.44
C THR A 59 -14.62 -3.28 0.13
N SER A 60 -15.64 -3.85 -0.49
CA SER A 60 -16.13 -5.21 -0.27
C SER A 60 -15.92 -6.07 -1.52
N TYR A 61 -15.87 -7.39 -1.34
CA TYR A 61 -15.59 -8.34 -2.40
C TYR A 61 -16.70 -9.38 -2.52
N THR A 62 -16.96 -9.82 -3.74
CA THR A 62 -17.81 -10.97 -4.05
C THR A 62 -16.91 -12.03 -4.69
N VAL A 63 -16.57 -13.07 -3.92
CA VAL A 63 -15.65 -14.13 -4.35
C VAL A 63 -16.17 -14.89 -5.55
N ASP A 64 -17.48 -15.22 -5.56
CA ASP A 64 -18.12 -15.99 -6.64
C ASP A 64 -18.03 -15.29 -8.02
N ASP A 65 -18.07 -13.96 -8.02
CA ASP A 65 -18.02 -13.15 -9.24
C ASP A 65 -16.63 -12.56 -9.54
N ASP A 66 -15.67 -12.74 -8.64
CA ASP A 66 -14.32 -12.13 -8.70
C ASP A 66 -14.38 -10.60 -8.81
N LYS A 67 -15.32 -9.96 -8.10
CA LYS A 67 -15.58 -8.52 -8.17
C LYS A 67 -15.36 -7.81 -6.86
N SER A 68 -15.10 -6.52 -6.96
CA SER A 68 -15.05 -5.60 -5.82
C SER A 68 -16.01 -4.44 -6.02
N HIS A 69 -16.53 -3.93 -4.91
CA HIS A 69 -17.30 -2.70 -4.85
C HIS A 69 -16.66 -1.78 -3.81
N THR A 70 -16.52 -0.51 -4.15
CA THR A 70 -16.02 0.49 -3.20
C THR A 70 -17.08 1.57 -3.05
N ASP A 71 -17.55 1.74 -1.84
CA ASP A 71 -18.53 2.76 -1.46
C ASP A 71 -17.94 3.70 -0.43
N LEU A 72 -18.45 4.94 -0.37
CA LEU A 72 -18.11 5.88 0.68
C LEU A 72 -18.97 5.60 1.91
N TRP A 73 -18.32 5.55 3.08
CA TRP A 73 -18.96 5.39 4.39
C TRP A 73 -18.75 6.64 5.22
N LEU A 74 -19.79 7.04 5.96
CA LEU A 74 -19.81 8.18 6.86
C LEU A 74 -19.76 7.69 8.31
N PHE A 75 -18.86 8.29 9.07
CA PHE A 75 -18.72 8.10 10.51
C PHE A 75 -18.82 9.44 11.20
N SER A 76 -19.37 9.48 12.42
CA SER A 76 -19.17 10.65 13.29
C SER A 76 -17.84 10.52 14.03
N SER A 77 -17.16 11.63 14.21
CA SER A 77 -15.89 11.63 14.95
C SER A 77 -16.02 11.19 16.41
N ASP A 78 -17.23 11.18 17.00
CA ASP A 78 -17.51 10.63 18.32
C ASP A 78 -17.86 9.13 18.32
N GLY A 79 -17.97 8.50 17.12
CA GLY A 79 -18.29 7.08 16.95
C GLY A 79 -19.77 6.73 17.11
N SER A 80 -20.66 7.72 17.26
CA SER A 80 -22.11 7.48 17.44
C SER A 80 -22.86 7.17 16.15
N VAL A 81 -22.27 7.48 14.98
CA VAL A 81 -22.84 7.25 13.65
C VAL A 81 -21.87 6.49 12.80
N GLU A 82 -22.34 5.39 12.21
CA GLU A 82 -21.70 4.64 11.15
C GLU A 82 -22.75 4.29 10.12
N ARG A 83 -22.56 4.71 8.86
CA ARG A 83 -23.45 4.37 7.77
C ARG A 83 -22.80 4.45 6.39
N GLN A 84 -23.25 3.62 5.49
CA GLN A 84 -22.90 3.72 4.07
C GLN A 84 -23.51 5.00 3.50
N LEU A 85 -22.67 5.79 2.79
CA LEU A 85 -23.04 7.07 2.21
C LEU A 85 -23.42 6.95 0.74
N THR A 86 -22.72 6.09 -0.01
CA THR A 86 -23.03 5.79 -1.41
C THR A 86 -23.33 4.29 -1.58
N MET A 87 -24.19 3.95 -2.54
CA MET A 87 -24.61 2.58 -2.86
C MET A 87 -24.79 2.44 -4.38
N SER A 88 -23.86 2.99 -5.14
CA SER A 88 -24.00 3.06 -6.61
C SER A 88 -23.74 1.75 -7.34
N GLY A 89 -23.09 0.77 -6.67
CA GLY A 89 -22.60 -0.46 -7.29
C GLY A 89 -21.34 -0.26 -8.16
N PHE A 90 -20.79 0.96 -8.16
CA PHE A 90 -19.56 1.34 -8.86
C PHE A 90 -18.45 1.65 -7.87
N ALA A 91 -17.25 1.93 -8.35
CA ALA A 91 -16.14 2.37 -7.50
C ALA A 91 -16.28 3.87 -7.18
N ASP A 92 -16.70 4.19 -5.96
CA ASP A 92 -16.75 5.55 -5.41
C ASP A 92 -15.53 5.75 -4.50
N GLY A 93 -14.68 6.75 -4.79
CA GLY A 93 -13.45 6.95 -4.03
C GLY A 93 -12.92 8.37 -4.06
N GLN A 94 -11.76 8.60 -3.44
CA GLN A 94 -11.07 9.88 -3.39
C GLN A 94 -11.97 11.04 -2.91
N PRO A 95 -12.64 10.90 -1.74
CA PRO A 95 -13.53 11.93 -1.22
C PRO A 95 -12.76 13.20 -0.80
N VAL A 96 -13.35 14.36 -1.04
CA VAL A 96 -12.84 15.68 -0.62
C VAL A 96 -13.99 16.54 -0.15
N PHE A 97 -13.91 17.12 1.04
CA PHE A 97 -14.93 18.06 1.54
C PHE A 97 -14.78 19.44 0.93
N SER A 98 -15.91 20.13 0.74
CA SER A 98 -15.89 21.57 0.52
C SER A 98 -15.36 22.29 1.77
N PRO A 99 -14.76 23.50 1.65
CA PRO A 99 -14.23 24.24 2.80
C PRO A 99 -15.26 24.54 3.89
N ASP A 100 -16.55 24.62 3.56
CA ASP A 100 -17.63 24.79 4.53
C ASP A 100 -18.24 23.47 5.03
N GLY A 101 -17.73 22.33 4.58
CA GLY A 101 -18.20 20.99 4.94
C GLY A 101 -19.63 20.67 4.49
N SER A 102 -20.22 21.46 3.59
CA SER A 102 -21.61 21.24 3.15
C SER A 102 -21.76 20.24 2.01
N THR A 103 -20.70 20.05 1.25
CA THR A 103 -20.67 19.21 0.05
C THR A 103 -19.41 18.36 0.04
N MET A 104 -19.51 17.19 -0.57
CA MET A 104 -18.37 16.33 -0.84
C MET A 104 -18.20 16.17 -2.33
N ALA A 105 -16.98 16.36 -2.82
CA ALA A 105 -16.57 15.92 -4.14
C ALA A 105 -15.92 14.53 -4.03
N PHE A 106 -16.17 13.67 -4.98
CA PHE A 106 -15.55 12.33 -5.03
C PHE A 106 -15.44 11.85 -6.48
N VAL A 107 -14.59 10.88 -6.71
CA VAL A 107 -14.38 10.28 -8.02
C VAL A 107 -15.22 9.02 -8.15
N SER A 108 -16.00 8.92 -9.23
CA SER A 108 -16.85 7.75 -9.52
C SER A 108 -16.92 7.51 -11.03
N ARG A 109 -17.22 6.24 -11.40
CA ARG A 109 -17.56 5.89 -12.79
C ARG A 109 -18.92 5.20 -12.78
N ARG A 110 -19.97 5.93 -13.12
CA ARG A 110 -21.36 5.45 -13.11
C ARG A 110 -21.82 5.01 -14.50
N ASP A 111 -23.01 4.42 -14.58
CA ASP A 111 -23.57 3.71 -15.77
C ASP A 111 -23.34 4.38 -17.14
N GLN A 112 -23.32 5.71 -17.18
CA GLN A 112 -23.18 6.45 -18.43
C GLN A 112 -21.77 7.01 -18.64
N ASP A 113 -20.84 6.71 -17.73
CA ASP A 113 -19.49 7.23 -17.79
C ASP A 113 -18.55 6.25 -18.49
N ASP A 114 -17.88 6.71 -19.52
CA ASP A 114 -16.79 5.94 -20.17
C ASP A 114 -15.51 5.92 -19.33
N ALA A 115 -15.35 6.90 -18.44
CA ALA A 115 -14.18 7.07 -17.56
C ALA A 115 -14.62 7.68 -16.21
N PHE A 116 -13.72 7.66 -15.22
CA PHE A 116 -13.97 8.26 -13.91
C PHE A 116 -14.24 9.77 -14.01
N GLN A 117 -15.25 10.24 -13.28
CA GLN A 117 -15.68 11.64 -13.22
C GLN A 117 -15.76 12.14 -11.78
N ILE A 118 -15.72 13.47 -11.58
CA ILE A 118 -16.01 14.08 -10.28
C ILE A 118 -17.52 14.20 -10.13
N TYR A 119 -18.00 13.75 -8.98
CA TYR A 119 -19.38 13.89 -8.52
C TYR A 119 -19.43 14.75 -7.25
N LEU A 120 -20.51 15.51 -7.09
CA LEU A 120 -20.80 16.32 -5.91
C LEU A 120 -21.97 15.71 -5.15
N LEU A 121 -21.81 15.51 -3.84
CA LEU A 121 -22.84 15.00 -2.93
C LEU A 121 -23.11 16.03 -1.83
N PRO A 122 -24.34 16.60 -1.73
CA PRO A 122 -24.69 17.45 -0.59
C PRO A 122 -24.74 16.62 0.70
N LEU A 123 -24.20 17.16 1.80
CA LEU A 123 -24.12 16.48 3.09
C LEU A 123 -25.05 17.08 4.15
N LYS A 124 -25.38 18.37 4.08
CA LYS A 124 -26.26 19.06 5.02
C LYS A 124 -27.75 18.86 4.71
N GLU A 125 -28.08 18.63 3.45
CA GLU A 125 -29.44 18.42 2.98
C GLU A 125 -29.53 17.07 2.24
N PRO A 126 -30.69 16.40 2.26
CA PRO A 126 -30.90 15.20 1.48
C PRO A 126 -30.75 15.51 -0.02
N GLY A 127 -29.92 14.75 -0.72
CA GLY A 127 -29.71 14.90 -2.15
C GLY A 127 -28.98 13.72 -2.75
N GLU A 128 -29.07 13.61 -4.06
CA GLU A 128 -28.31 12.63 -4.83
C GLU A 128 -27.00 13.22 -5.32
N ALA A 129 -26.03 12.37 -5.58
CA ALA A 129 -24.77 12.79 -6.17
C ALA A 129 -24.98 13.26 -7.62
N THR A 130 -24.48 14.44 -7.96
CA THR A 130 -24.56 15.02 -9.28
C THR A 130 -23.19 15.07 -9.95
N ARG A 131 -23.13 14.69 -11.25
CA ARG A 131 -21.88 14.71 -12.00
C ARG A 131 -21.45 16.15 -12.28
N LEU A 132 -20.19 16.48 -11.93
CA LEU A 132 -19.59 17.80 -12.17
C LEU A 132 -18.79 17.84 -13.48
N THR A 133 -18.06 16.77 -13.80
CA THR A 133 -17.15 16.72 -14.96
C THR A 133 -17.66 15.79 -16.05
N GLU A 134 -17.26 16.07 -17.30
CA GLU A 134 -17.47 15.20 -18.46
C GLU A 134 -16.16 15.15 -19.28
N ILE A 135 -15.11 14.55 -18.69
CA ILE A 135 -13.78 14.44 -19.29
C ILE A 135 -13.65 13.06 -19.95
N PRO A 136 -13.48 12.97 -21.27
CA PRO A 136 -13.46 11.70 -21.99
C PRO A 136 -12.38 10.74 -21.54
N THR A 137 -11.23 11.28 -21.09
CA THR A 137 -10.07 10.52 -20.63
C THR A 137 -10.09 10.23 -19.12
N GLY A 138 -11.09 10.75 -18.40
CA GLY A 138 -11.26 10.56 -16.97
C GLY A 138 -10.47 11.56 -16.12
N VAL A 139 -10.74 11.51 -14.81
CA VAL A 139 -10.17 12.39 -13.79
C VAL A 139 -9.67 11.59 -12.60
N SER A 140 -8.72 12.16 -11.86
CA SER A 140 -8.21 11.58 -10.61
C SER A 140 -7.66 12.66 -9.68
N ALA A 141 -7.40 12.29 -8.42
CA ALA A 141 -6.74 13.12 -7.43
C ALA A 141 -7.40 14.51 -7.24
N PRO A 142 -8.72 14.60 -6.94
CA PRO A 142 -9.37 15.88 -6.73
C PRO A 142 -8.84 16.58 -5.48
N LYS A 143 -8.70 17.91 -5.56
CA LYS A 143 -8.46 18.82 -4.41
C LYS A 143 -9.39 20.01 -4.51
N TRP A 144 -9.91 20.48 -3.38
CA TRP A 144 -10.85 21.60 -3.32
C TRP A 144 -10.17 22.84 -2.71
N ALA A 145 -10.06 23.93 -3.46
CA ALA A 145 -9.51 25.18 -2.97
C ALA A 145 -10.19 26.38 -3.68
N ASP A 146 -10.42 27.47 -2.95
CA ASP A 146 -10.91 28.76 -3.46
C ASP A 146 -12.10 28.66 -4.47
N GLY A 147 -13.09 27.80 -4.13
CA GLY A 147 -14.29 27.62 -4.97
C GLY A 147 -14.08 26.79 -6.24
N TYR A 148 -12.89 26.22 -6.45
CA TYR A 148 -12.55 25.32 -7.55
C TYR A 148 -12.24 23.93 -7.06
N ILE A 149 -12.47 22.93 -7.95
CA ILE A 149 -11.96 21.58 -7.79
C ILE A 149 -10.85 21.38 -8.82
N TYR A 150 -9.65 21.09 -8.31
CA TYR A 150 -8.48 20.77 -9.10
C TYR A 150 -8.39 19.25 -9.27
N PHE A 151 -7.87 18.79 -10.41
CA PHE A 151 -7.76 17.36 -10.70
C PHE A 151 -6.73 17.08 -11.79
N ILE A 152 -6.31 15.82 -11.88
CA ILE A 152 -5.41 15.30 -12.91
C ILE A 152 -6.25 14.63 -14.01
N SER A 153 -5.89 14.89 -15.27
CA SER A 153 -6.37 14.12 -16.42
C SER A 153 -5.25 13.83 -17.40
N SER A 154 -5.24 12.61 -17.97
CA SER A 154 -4.29 12.17 -18.98
C SER A 154 -4.90 12.36 -20.37
N ILE A 155 -4.36 13.28 -21.15
CA ILE A 155 -4.99 13.79 -22.38
C ILE A 155 -4.05 13.68 -23.59
N TRP A 156 -4.58 13.81 -24.80
CA TRP A 156 -3.79 14.05 -26.02
C TRP A 156 -3.63 15.57 -26.24
N PRO A 157 -2.41 16.12 -26.10
CA PRO A 157 -2.18 17.55 -26.24
C PRO A 157 -2.64 18.09 -27.60
N GLY A 158 -3.24 19.27 -27.61
CA GLY A 158 -3.74 19.91 -28.82
C GLY A 158 -5.05 19.37 -29.38
N LYS A 159 -5.69 18.42 -28.69
CA LYS A 159 -7.02 17.92 -29.01
C LYS A 159 -8.10 18.58 -28.15
N SER A 160 -9.28 18.82 -28.72
CA SER A 160 -10.47 19.22 -27.99
C SER A 160 -11.08 18.01 -27.26
N TRP A 161 -11.94 18.26 -26.26
CA TRP A 161 -12.67 17.22 -25.56
C TRP A 161 -13.52 16.35 -26.50
N GLU A 162 -14.10 16.92 -27.53
CA GLU A 162 -14.89 16.19 -28.52
C GLU A 162 -14.02 15.28 -29.38
N GLU A 163 -12.83 15.75 -29.86
CA GLU A 163 -11.86 14.92 -30.56
C GLU A 163 -11.39 13.77 -29.66
N MET A 164 -11.08 14.05 -28.38
CA MET A 164 -10.64 13.02 -27.42
C MET A 164 -11.72 11.96 -27.19
N LYS A 165 -12.99 12.34 -27.15
CA LYS A 165 -14.13 11.42 -27.05
C LYS A 165 -14.15 10.42 -28.21
N GLU A 166 -13.98 10.94 -29.44
CA GLU A 166 -13.88 10.07 -30.61
C GLU A 166 -12.61 9.20 -30.60
N MET A 167 -11.50 9.73 -30.09
CA MET A 167 -10.25 8.97 -29.97
C MET A 167 -10.39 7.81 -28.95
N VAL A 168 -10.97 8.07 -27.77
CA VAL A 168 -11.26 7.03 -26.74
C VAL A 168 -12.15 5.93 -27.35
N LYS A 169 -13.18 6.30 -28.11
CA LYS A 169 -14.03 5.33 -28.79
C LYS A 169 -13.26 4.53 -29.85
N ALA A 170 -12.44 5.22 -30.65
CA ALA A 170 -11.61 4.58 -31.68
C ALA A 170 -10.60 3.60 -31.08
N GLU A 171 -10.03 3.90 -29.88
CA GLU A 171 -9.16 2.96 -29.16
C GLU A 171 -9.89 1.70 -28.72
N LYS A 172 -11.13 1.81 -28.22
CA LYS A 172 -11.96 0.65 -27.84
C LYS A 172 -12.27 -0.24 -29.04
N ASP A 173 -12.45 0.34 -30.22
CA ASP A 173 -12.82 -0.35 -31.46
C ASP A 173 -11.57 -0.84 -32.25
N LYS A 174 -10.35 -0.48 -31.80
CA LYS A 174 -9.11 -0.75 -32.50
C LYS A 174 -8.83 -2.27 -32.56
N LYS A 175 -8.71 -2.78 -33.77
CA LYS A 175 -8.36 -4.18 -34.01
C LYS A 175 -6.85 -4.47 -33.95
N LEU A 176 -6.03 -3.44 -34.13
CA LEU A 176 -4.58 -3.56 -34.03
C LEU A 176 -4.16 -3.56 -32.56
N SER A 177 -3.50 -4.62 -32.12
CA SER A 177 -2.99 -4.77 -30.76
C SER A 177 -1.53 -4.32 -30.58
N ALA A 178 -0.82 -4.03 -31.68
CA ALA A 178 0.56 -3.56 -31.61
C ALA A 178 0.63 -2.16 -30.97
N ARG A 179 1.63 -1.98 -30.12
CA ARG A 179 1.98 -0.70 -29.48
C ARG A 179 3.37 -0.28 -29.92
N THR A 180 3.64 1.01 -29.95
CA THR A 180 4.93 1.57 -30.38
C THR A 180 5.37 2.60 -29.35
N TRP A 181 6.66 2.50 -28.97
CA TRP A 181 7.30 3.47 -28.10
C TRP A 181 8.63 3.88 -28.71
N ASN A 182 8.96 5.16 -28.61
CA ASN A 182 10.21 5.74 -29.06
C ASN A 182 11.07 6.24 -27.89
N LYS A 183 10.49 6.30 -26.67
CA LYS A 183 11.13 6.78 -25.45
C LYS A 183 10.60 6.08 -24.22
N LEU A 184 11.31 6.24 -23.10
CA LEU A 184 10.89 5.79 -21.77
C LEU A 184 10.02 6.88 -21.08
N PRO A 185 9.22 6.48 -20.07
CA PRO A 185 8.87 5.09 -19.73
C PRO A 185 7.82 4.51 -20.67
N TYR A 186 7.90 3.21 -20.95
CA TYR A 186 6.88 2.50 -21.76
C TYR A 186 5.87 1.72 -20.90
N SER A 187 6.20 1.50 -19.64
CA SER A 187 5.35 0.75 -18.73
C SER A 187 5.45 1.28 -17.29
N HIS A 188 4.47 0.94 -16.46
CA HIS A 188 4.51 1.14 -15.03
C HIS A 188 3.65 0.08 -14.36
N TRP A 189 4.23 -0.73 -13.47
CA TRP A 189 3.61 -1.77 -12.67
C TRP A 189 2.96 -2.89 -13.50
N ASP A 190 1.70 -2.74 -13.91
CA ASP A 190 0.93 -3.64 -14.78
C ASP A 190 0.35 -2.92 -16.00
N GLN A 191 0.69 -1.65 -16.18
CA GLN A 191 0.13 -0.80 -17.21
C GLN A 191 1.16 -0.43 -18.26
N TRP A 192 0.75 -0.51 -19.52
CA TRP A 192 1.49 0.04 -20.62
C TRP A 192 1.18 1.52 -20.78
N ILE A 193 2.20 2.36 -20.72
CA ILE A 193 2.06 3.81 -20.85
C ILE A 193 1.82 4.17 -22.30
N ASP A 194 0.81 5.01 -22.56
CA ASP A 194 0.58 5.59 -23.86
C ASP A 194 1.52 6.78 -24.07
N GLU A 195 2.42 6.68 -25.07
CA GLU A 195 3.43 7.71 -25.35
C GLU A 195 2.79 9.04 -25.81
N GLU A 196 1.62 9.01 -26.45
CA GLU A 196 0.92 10.18 -26.97
C GLU A 196 0.13 10.94 -25.90
N ARG A 197 -0.20 10.28 -24.78
CA ARG A 197 -0.94 10.94 -23.68
C ARG A 197 0.02 11.60 -22.71
N GLN A 198 -0.43 12.75 -22.17
CA GLN A 198 0.26 13.53 -21.16
C GLN A 198 -0.66 13.80 -19.99
N ALA A 199 -0.14 13.67 -18.78
CA ALA A 199 -0.88 13.97 -17.55
C ALA A 199 -0.76 15.47 -17.22
N HIS A 200 -1.90 16.14 -17.06
CA HIS A 200 -1.97 17.56 -16.77
C HIS A 200 -2.93 17.87 -15.63
N LEU A 201 -2.65 18.96 -14.94
CA LEU A 201 -3.54 19.56 -13.95
C LEU A 201 -4.56 20.46 -14.63
N TYR A 202 -5.80 20.33 -14.17
CA TYR A 202 -6.96 21.12 -14.52
C TYR A 202 -7.68 21.61 -13.28
N ARG A 203 -8.56 22.61 -13.44
CA ARG A 203 -9.55 22.98 -12.43
C ARG A 203 -10.90 23.27 -13.08
N ILE A 204 -11.95 23.14 -12.27
CA ILE A 204 -13.32 23.48 -12.64
C ILE A 204 -13.99 24.23 -11.48
N PRO A 205 -14.79 25.27 -11.70
CA PRO A 205 -15.59 25.86 -10.62
C PRO A 205 -16.45 24.79 -9.95
N ALA A 206 -16.51 24.77 -8.62
CA ALA A 206 -17.34 23.82 -7.90
C ALA A 206 -18.86 23.97 -8.21
N SER A 207 -19.27 25.13 -8.70
CA SER A 207 -20.62 25.38 -9.21
C SER A 207 -20.87 24.84 -10.62
N GLY A 208 -19.88 24.22 -11.26
CA GLY A 208 -19.90 23.84 -12.68
C GLY A 208 -19.45 24.95 -13.59
N GLY A 209 -19.15 24.60 -14.82
CA GLY A 209 -18.69 25.56 -15.83
C GLY A 209 -17.58 25.02 -16.71
N GLU A 210 -16.74 25.91 -17.23
CA GLU A 210 -15.62 25.54 -18.09
C GLU A 210 -14.46 24.94 -17.32
N VAL A 211 -13.84 23.90 -17.89
CA VAL A 211 -12.62 23.28 -17.37
C VAL A 211 -11.41 24.09 -17.82
N GLU A 212 -10.66 24.59 -16.88
CA GLU A 212 -9.46 25.40 -17.10
C GLU A 212 -8.19 24.57 -16.97
N PRO A 213 -7.29 24.58 -17.99
CA PRO A 213 -6.01 23.90 -17.88
C PRO A 213 -5.01 24.71 -17.03
N ILE A 214 -4.28 24.03 -16.17
CA ILE A 214 -3.23 24.64 -15.32
C ILE A 214 -1.85 24.40 -15.95
N THR A 215 -1.42 23.15 -16.12
CA THR A 215 -0.06 22.84 -16.60
C THR A 215 0.04 22.75 -18.13
N LEU A 216 -1.02 22.36 -18.84
CA LEU A 216 -1.00 22.20 -20.29
C LEU A 216 -0.46 23.43 -21.06
N PRO A 217 -0.84 24.69 -20.74
CA PRO A 217 -0.34 25.87 -21.44
C PRO A 217 1.15 26.15 -21.25
N THR A 218 1.79 25.49 -20.29
CA THR A 218 3.19 25.69 -19.91
C THR A 218 4.15 24.76 -20.65
N GLY A 219 3.62 23.64 -21.20
CA GLY A 219 4.41 22.57 -21.77
C GLY A 219 5.09 21.67 -20.74
N TRP A 220 4.74 21.80 -19.44
CA TRP A 220 5.11 20.85 -18.40
C TRP A 220 3.98 19.83 -18.18
N GLU A 221 4.33 18.57 -18.15
CA GLU A 221 3.42 17.47 -17.81
C GLU A 221 3.79 16.89 -16.43
N LEU A 222 2.85 16.29 -15.74
CA LEU A 222 3.12 15.47 -14.55
C LEU A 222 3.83 14.18 -14.97
N PRO A 223 4.53 13.48 -14.02
CA PRO A 223 5.13 12.19 -14.33
C PRO A 223 4.11 11.25 -14.98
N ARG A 224 4.52 10.54 -16.05
CA ARG A 224 3.62 9.64 -16.80
C ARG A 224 3.20 8.40 -16.02
N SER A 225 3.95 8.10 -14.95
CA SER A 225 3.70 7.00 -14.03
C SER A 225 3.46 7.54 -12.63
N ALA A 226 2.66 6.81 -11.85
CA ALA A 226 2.44 7.08 -10.42
C ALA A 226 1.87 8.47 -10.08
N GLN A 227 1.06 9.07 -10.97
CA GLN A 227 0.36 10.30 -10.64
C GLN A 227 -0.69 10.07 -9.54
N GLY A 228 -0.78 11.02 -8.61
CA GLY A 228 -1.74 10.90 -7.52
C GLY A 228 -1.87 12.19 -6.70
N PRO A 229 -2.58 12.13 -5.57
CA PRO A 229 -2.82 13.30 -4.72
C PRO A 229 -1.54 13.98 -4.21
N SER A 230 -0.44 13.22 -4.07
CA SER A 230 0.88 13.73 -3.65
C SER A 230 1.70 14.37 -4.77
N SER A 231 1.25 14.27 -6.03
CA SER A 231 1.97 14.87 -7.17
C SER A 231 1.81 16.38 -7.25
N TYR A 232 0.86 16.94 -6.55
CA TYR A 232 0.60 18.38 -6.54
C TYR A 232 -0.12 18.83 -5.27
N ASP A 233 -0.09 20.14 -5.03
CA ASP A 233 -0.93 20.78 -4.04
C ASP A 233 -1.37 22.18 -4.49
N VAL A 234 -2.41 22.70 -3.85
CA VAL A 234 -3.01 24.00 -4.14
C VAL A 234 -3.01 24.84 -2.88
N ALA A 235 -2.51 26.05 -2.97
CA ALA A 235 -2.60 27.00 -1.87
C ALA A 235 -4.07 27.22 -1.47
N PRO A 236 -4.42 27.22 -0.17
CA PRO A 236 -5.79 27.37 0.29
C PRO A 236 -6.54 28.60 -0.30
N ASP A 237 -5.80 29.69 -0.59
CA ASP A 237 -6.31 30.90 -1.23
C ASP A 237 -6.39 30.82 -2.77
N GLY A 238 -6.06 29.67 -3.38
CA GLY A 238 -6.08 29.44 -4.82
C GLY A 238 -4.99 30.20 -5.62
N SER A 239 -4.09 30.91 -4.95
CA SER A 239 -3.13 31.81 -5.61
C SER A 239 -1.99 31.08 -6.32
N LEU A 240 -1.63 29.88 -5.85
CA LEU A 240 -0.53 29.06 -6.34
C LEU A 240 -0.92 27.59 -6.43
N VAL A 241 -0.30 26.88 -7.36
CA VAL A 241 -0.28 25.43 -7.46
C VAL A 241 1.18 24.99 -7.45
N ALA A 242 1.52 24.03 -6.59
CA ALA A 242 2.81 23.35 -6.58
C ALA A 242 2.64 21.95 -7.20
N PHE A 243 3.58 21.51 -8.02
CA PHE A 243 3.55 20.17 -8.58
C PHE A 243 4.97 19.60 -8.73
N SER A 244 5.09 18.27 -8.63
CA SER A 244 6.35 17.57 -8.83
C SER A 244 6.37 16.93 -10.21
N THR A 245 7.46 17.14 -10.95
CA THR A 245 7.66 16.53 -12.27
C THR A 245 9.15 16.40 -12.63
N ASP A 246 9.44 15.63 -13.70
CA ASP A 246 10.80 15.44 -14.21
C ASP A 246 11.35 16.75 -14.82
N GLY A 247 12.28 17.38 -14.11
CA GLY A 247 12.93 18.61 -14.52
C GLY A 247 13.77 18.48 -15.81
N LYS A 248 14.24 17.27 -16.13
CA LYS A 248 15.04 16.99 -17.33
C LYS A 248 14.22 16.60 -18.55
N LYS A 249 12.99 16.09 -18.35
CA LYS A 249 12.09 15.64 -19.43
C LYS A 249 12.65 14.52 -20.31
N ASP A 250 13.62 13.77 -19.85
CA ASP A 250 14.24 12.72 -20.66
C ASP A 250 13.65 11.32 -20.48
N GLY A 251 12.99 11.07 -19.32
CA GLY A 251 12.33 9.81 -19.00
C GLY A 251 13.29 8.61 -18.81
N VAL A 252 14.59 8.78 -19.05
CA VAL A 252 15.60 7.73 -18.86
C VAL A 252 16.11 7.71 -17.44
N ASP A 253 16.44 8.89 -16.91
CA ASP A 253 16.92 9.11 -15.55
C ASP A 253 16.15 10.29 -14.97
N PRO A 254 14.86 10.10 -14.65
CA PRO A 254 13.98 11.18 -14.23
C PRO A 254 14.45 11.78 -12.91
N GLU A 255 14.52 13.09 -12.87
CA GLU A 255 14.86 13.89 -11.70
C GLU A 255 13.64 14.74 -11.34
N LEU A 256 12.97 14.37 -10.24
CA LEU A 256 11.73 15.05 -9.83
C LEU A 256 12.06 16.33 -9.08
N ASP A 257 11.57 17.43 -9.60
CA ASP A 257 11.67 18.77 -9.02
C ASP A 257 10.31 19.32 -8.64
N ILE A 258 10.28 20.31 -7.74
CA ILE A 258 9.08 21.06 -7.35
C ILE A 258 8.95 22.32 -8.19
N PHE A 259 7.82 22.47 -8.83
CA PHE A 259 7.45 23.61 -9.66
C PHE A 259 6.27 24.38 -9.06
N LEU A 260 6.31 25.70 -9.19
CA LEU A 260 5.23 26.61 -8.81
C LEU A 260 4.60 27.27 -10.04
N ILE A 261 3.27 27.36 -10.05
CA ILE A 261 2.51 28.07 -11.08
C ILE A 261 1.33 28.84 -10.48
N ARG A 262 1.07 30.03 -10.99
CA ARG A 262 -0.19 30.76 -10.73
C ARG A 262 -1.24 30.32 -11.74
N PRO A 263 -2.45 29.89 -11.32
CA PRO A 263 -3.52 29.56 -12.24
C PRO A 263 -3.76 30.68 -13.25
N GLY A 264 -3.87 30.32 -14.54
CA GLY A 264 -4.01 31.29 -15.63
C GLY A 264 -2.72 31.86 -16.21
N ASN A 265 -1.57 31.65 -15.56
CA ASN A 265 -0.25 32.00 -16.09
C ASN A 265 0.38 30.86 -16.90
N LYS A 266 1.40 31.22 -17.69
CA LYS A 266 2.24 30.23 -18.40
C LYS A 266 3.63 30.11 -17.81
N GLU A 267 4.01 31.03 -16.95
CA GLU A 267 5.31 31.06 -16.30
C GLU A 267 5.32 30.06 -15.12
N VAL A 268 6.32 29.21 -15.10
CA VAL A 268 6.50 28.17 -14.10
C VAL A 268 7.88 28.38 -13.47
N ILE A 269 7.96 28.31 -12.16
CA ILE A 269 9.19 28.48 -11.39
C ILE A 269 9.59 27.10 -10.83
N ASN A 270 10.77 26.61 -11.21
CA ASN A 270 11.40 25.48 -10.55
C ASN A 270 12.10 25.98 -9.27
N ILE A 271 11.71 25.48 -8.10
CA ILE A 271 12.27 25.92 -6.80
C ILE A 271 13.31 24.94 -6.24
N THR A 272 13.57 23.83 -6.91
CA THR A 272 14.51 22.78 -6.45
C THR A 272 15.55 22.39 -7.52
N GLU A 273 15.72 23.19 -8.58
CA GLU A 273 16.63 22.93 -9.73
C GLU A 273 18.07 22.57 -9.32
N GLU A 274 18.53 23.04 -8.16
CA GLU A 274 19.90 22.80 -7.67
C GLU A 274 20.05 21.42 -6.99
N ASN A 275 18.94 20.76 -6.61
CA ASN A 275 19.01 19.41 -6.02
C ASN A 275 19.20 18.37 -7.10
N ILE A 276 20.11 17.41 -6.88
CA ILE A 276 20.45 16.35 -7.85
C ILE A 276 19.65 15.05 -7.62
N ALA A 277 18.78 15.02 -6.62
CA ALA A 277 17.95 13.87 -6.27
C ALA A 277 16.47 14.27 -6.25
N ALA A 278 15.58 13.34 -5.95
CA ALA A 278 14.16 13.59 -6.05
C ALA A 278 13.61 14.53 -4.98
N ASP A 279 12.76 15.46 -5.41
CA ASP A 279 11.90 16.31 -4.60
C ASP A 279 10.43 15.99 -4.87
N GLY A 280 9.59 15.93 -3.84
CA GLY A 280 8.20 15.52 -4.02
C GLY A 280 7.28 15.86 -2.85
N ASN A 281 6.02 15.46 -2.96
CA ASN A 281 5.00 15.65 -1.94
C ASN A 281 4.82 17.12 -1.49
N PRO A 282 4.59 18.08 -2.41
CA PRO A 282 4.37 19.46 -2.02
C PRO A 282 3.09 19.61 -1.20
N LEU A 283 3.14 20.44 -0.13
CA LEU A 283 2.03 20.72 0.78
C LEU A 283 2.06 22.19 1.21
N PHE A 284 1.07 22.97 0.82
CA PHE A 284 0.94 24.35 1.28
C PHE A 284 0.48 24.41 2.74
N SER A 285 1.03 25.35 3.51
CA SER A 285 0.55 25.67 4.86
C SER A 285 -0.88 26.25 4.81
N PRO A 286 -1.67 26.12 5.91
CA PRO A 286 -3.05 26.63 5.95
C PRO A 286 -3.18 28.15 5.69
N ASP A 287 -2.15 28.92 6.00
CA ASP A 287 -2.08 30.37 5.76
C ASP A 287 -1.50 30.74 4.39
N SER A 288 -1.23 29.77 3.51
CA SER A 288 -0.59 29.95 2.20
C SER A 288 0.79 30.62 2.23
N ARG A 289 1.47 30.64 3.38
CA ARG A 289 2.78 31.28 3.53
C ARG A 289 3.94 30.35 3.19
N TYR A 290 3.82 29.09 3.56
CA TYR A 290 4.88 28.09 3.37
C TYR A 290 4.46 27.00 2.40
N LEU A 291 5.46 26.47 1.71
CA LEU A 291 5.35 25.17 1.03
C LEU A 291 6.30 24.17 1.72
N ALA A 292 5.75 23.12 2.29
CA ALA A 292 6.50 21.97 2.76
C ALA A 292 6.65 20.95 1.63
N PHE A 293 7.81 20.28 1.52
CA PHE A 293 8.01 19.19 0.56
C PHE A 293 9.11 18.24 1.06
N ASN A 294 9.14 17.05 0.48
CA ASN A 294 10.18 16.06 0.75
C ASN A 294 11.35 16.24 -0.22
N GLN A 295 12.58 16.15 0.30
CA GLN A 295 13.82 16.18 -0.46
C GLN A 295 14.67 14.94 -0.16
N GLN A 296 15.19 14.31 -1.19
CA GLN A 296 16.22 13.28 -1.15
C GLN A 296 17.58 13.86 -1.56
N ARG A 297 18.68 13.17 -1.24
CA ARG A 297 20.07 13.61 -1.53
C ARG A 297 20.86 12.63 -2.38
N ILE A 298 20.44 11.36 -2.40
CA ILE A 298 21.13 10.32 -3.15
C ILE A 298 20.39 10.11 -4.47
N LYS A 299 21.01 10.53 -5.57
CA LYS A 299 20.44 10.41 -6.90
C LYS A 299 20.04 8.97 -7.23
N GLY A 300 18.80 8.78 -7.72
CA GLY A 300 18.26 7.50 -8.14
C GLY A 300 18.06 6.47 -7.02
N PHE A 301 18.21 6.87 -5.76
CA PHE A 301 17.94 5.98 -4.63
C PHE A 301 16.57 6.27 -4.02
N TYR A 302 15.56 5.51 -4.42
CA TYR A 302 14.17 5.70 -3.99
C TYR A 302 13.93 5.57 -2.47
N ALA A 303 14.87 4.92 -1.76
CA ALA A 303 14.81 4.71 -0.31
C ALA A 303 15.76 5.63 0.48
N ASP A 304 16.35 6.64 -0.17
CA ASP A 304 17.03 7.70 0.56
C ASP A 304 16.05 8.43 1.48
N THR A 305 16.54 8.82 2.66
CA THR A 305 15.73 9.53 3.65
C THR A 305 15.06 10.76 3.03
N ARG A 306 13.73 10.85 3.19
CA ARG A 306 12.93 12.00 2.79
C ARG A 306 12.95 13.04 3.88
N ARG A 307 13.71 14.11 3.66
CA ARG A 307 13.87 15.24 4.57
C ARG A 307 12.76 16.24 4.33
N LEU A 308 12.18 16.77 5.40
CA LEU A 308 11.19 17.84 5.31
C LEU A 308 11.90 19.17 5.05
N ILE A 309 11.60 19.79 3.90
CA ILE A 309 12.02 21.12 3.54
C ILE A 309 10.84 22.08 3.65
N LEU A 310 11.11 23.26 4.18
CA LEU A 310 10.14 24.36 4.25
C LEU A 310 10.63 25.50 3.35
N HIS A 311 9.83 25.86 2.35
CA HIS A 311 10.04 27.00 1.46
C HIS A 311 9.10 28.15 1.87
N ASP A 312 9.66 29.29 2.24
CA ASP A 312 8.93 30.52 2.55
C ASP A 312 8.59 31.24 1.24
N LEU A 313 7.31 31.30 0.90
CA LEU A 313 6.83 31.83 -0.38
C LEU A 313 7.01 33.36 -0.53
N GLU A 314 7.18 34.09 0.57
CA GLU A 314 7.42 35.54 0.55
C GLU A 314 8.90 35.86 0.28
N SER A 315 9.80 35.21 1.02
CA SER A 315 11.24 35.46 0.92
C SER A 315 11.96 34.60 -0.12
N GLY A 316 11.37 33.48 -0.55
CA GLY A 316 11.99 32.49 -1.40
C GLY A 316 13.05 31.63 -0.70
N GLN A 317 13.23 31.78 0.62
CA GLN A 317 14.21 31.01 1.38
C GLN A 317 13.73 29.60 1.67
N GLN A 318 14.66 28.65 1.60
CA GLN A 318 14.42 27.26 1.97
C GLN A 318 15.23 26.91 3.21
N ARG A 319 14.65 26.06 4.07
CA ARG A 319 15.36 25.44 5.18
C ARG A 319 14.93 24.01 5.37
N GLU A 320 15.87 23.18 5.72
CA GLU A 320 15.62 21.81 6.16
C GLU A 320 15.07 21.82 7.58
N VAL A 321 13.97 21.08 7.81
CA VAL A 321 13.33 21.00 9.13
C VAL A 321 13.81 19.77 9.89
N THR A 322 13.93 18.61 9.23
CA THR A 322 14.22 17.32 9.88
C THR A 322 15.65 16.82 9.70
N GLY A 323 16.63 17.73 9.52
CA GLY A 323 18.00 17.40 9.11
C GLY A 323 18.74 16.37 9.97
N ASP A 324 18.54 16.43 11.27
CA ASP A 324 19.20 15.54 12.24
C ASP A 324 18.35 14.29 12.56
N TRP A 325 17.17 14.15 11.98
CA TRP A 325 16.30 13.01 12.25
C TRP A 325 16.51 11.89 11.22
N ASP A 326 16.90 10.73 11.71
CA ASP A 326 17.22 9.57 10.89
C ASP A 326 15.97 8.73 10.52
N ARG A 327 14.91 9.42 10.11
CA ARG A 327 13.65 8.82 9.60
C ARG A 327 13.12 9.66 8.44
N SER A 328 12.40 9.01 7.53
CA SER A 328 11.72 9.69 6.43
C SER A 328 10.46 10.40 6.91
N ALA A 329 10.33 11.68 6.62
CA ALA A 329 9.15 12.48 6.92
C ALA A 329 8.05 12.20 5.89
N ASP A 330 7.28 11.14 6.09
CA ASP A 330 6.24 10.66 5.16
C ASP A 330 4.81 10.86 5.69
N GLY A 331 3.83 10.80 4.77
CA GLY A 331 2.41 10.88 5.11
C GLY A 331 2.04 12.16 5.86
N LEU A 332 2.62 13.29 5.46
CA LEU A 332 2.52 14.57 6.18
C LEU A 332 1.17 15.25 5.98
N VAL A 333 0.65 15.87 7.05
CA VAL A 333 -0.48 16.81 7.02
C VAL A 333 -0.17 17.98 7.93
N TRP A 334 -0.52 19.22 7.50
CA TRP A 334 -0.33 20.40 8.32
C TRP A 334 -1.25 20.45 9.52
N MET A 335 -0.77 20.95 10.64
CA MET A 335 -1.61 21.41 11.73
C MET A 335 -2.41 22.66 11.30
N PRO A 336 -3.67 22.81 11.74
CA PRO A 336 -4.52 23.91 11.27
C PRO A 336 -4.00 25.31 11.64
N ASP A 337 -3.17 25.43 12.68
CA ASP A 337 -2.52 26.67 13.09
C ASP A 337 -1.18 26.96 12.38
N GLY A 338 -0.73 26.05 11.50
CA GLY A 338 0.50 26.18 10.75
C GLY A 338 1.79 26.02 11.58
N SER A 339 1.71 25.65 12.86
CA SER A 339 2.88 25.53 13.75
C SER A 339 3.71 24.28 13.53
N GLY A 340 3.15 23.26 12.86
CA GLY A 340 3.83 21.99 12.64
C GLY A 340 3.05 21.09 11.67
N LEU A 341 3.58 19.89 11.50
CA LEU A 341 2.94 18.82 10.71
C LEU A 341 2.80 17.55 11.56
N TYR A 342 1.76 16.78 11.27
CA TYR A 342 1.71 15.37 11.65
C TYR A 342 2.18 14.52 10.49
N GLY A 343 2.86 13.40 10.79
CA GLY A 343 3.32 12.44 9.79
C GLY A 343 3.15 10.99 10.26
N ALA A 344 2.83 10.08 9.34
CA ALA A 344 2.82 8.64 9.59
C ALA A 344 4.18 8.07 9.19
N ILE A 345 5.03 7.80 10.16
CA ILE A 345 6.47 7.58 9.99
C ILE A 345 6.84 6.14 10.32
N ASP A 346 7.55 5.47 9.40
CA ASP A 346 8.15 4.15 9.65
C ASP A 346 9.24 4.27 10.72
N ASP A 347 9.07 3.53 11.82
CA ASP A 347 9.99 3.54 12.95
C ASP A 347 10.08 2.17 13.62
N ALA A 348 11.24 1.52 13.48
CA ALA A 348 11.61 0.28 14.14
C ALA A 348 10.57 -0.86 14.06
N GLY A 349 10.01 -1.08 12.86
CA GLY A 349 9.00 -2.13 12.60
C GLY A 349 7.57 -1.72 12.96
N THR A 350 7.31 -0.43 13.18
CA THR A 350 5.98 0.16 13.34
C THR A 350 5.83 1.37 12.43
N ARG A 351 4.62 1.91 12.31
CA ARG A 351 4.39 3.21 11.67
C ARG A 351 3.60 4.07 12.61
N ARG A 352 4.28 5.02 13.24
CA ARG A 352 3.70 5.89 14.28
C ARG A 352 3.30 7.23 13.73
N ILE A 353 2.37 7.89 14.40
CA ILE A 353 2.12 9.30 14.15
C ILE A 353 3.15 10.12 14.94
N TYR A 354 3.84 10.99 14.23
CA TYR A 354 4.76 11.98 14.80
C TYR A 354 4.21 13.39 14.58
N HIS A 355 4.43 14.25 15.54
CA HIS A 355 4.35 15.70 15.40
C HIS A 355 5.76 16.25 15.12
N ILE A 356 5.89 17.10 14.12
CA ILE A 356 7.12 17.78 13.72
C ILE A 356 6.87 19.28 13.84
N ASP A 357 7.47 19.92 14.82
CA ASP A 357 7.41 21.38 15.00
C ASP A 357 8.24 22.06 13.91
N ILE A 358 7.67 23.02 13.18
CA ILE A 358 8.42 23.69 12.11
C ILE A 358 9.43 24.70 12.62
N SER A 359 9.38 25.15 13.88
CA SER A 359 10.30 26.15 14.41
C SER A 359 11.69 25.60 14.69
N ASP A 360 11.77 24.35 15.20
CA ASP A 360 13.03 23.71 15.61
C ASP A 360 13.24 22.32 14.99
N GLY A 361 12.25 21.80 14.26
CA GLY A 361 12.33 20.50 13.59
C GLY A 361 12.25 19.29 14.53
N THR A 362 11.93 19.49 15.81
CA THR A 362 11.90 18.41 16.80
C THR A 362 10.74 17.44 16.54
N PRO A 363 11.00 16.16 16.19
CA PRO A 363 9.95 15.17 16.06
C PRO A 363 9.56 14.62 17.43
N ARG A 364 8.26 14.50 17.67
CA ARG A 364 7.70 13.91 18.89
C ARG A 364 6.68 12.83 18.51
N ALA A 365 6.89 11.60 18.96
CA ALA A 365 5.91 10.55 18.79
C ALA A 365 4.60 10.91 19.49
N VAL A 366 3.49 10.86 18.76
CA VAL A 366 2.13 11.09 19.26
C VAL A 366 1.51 9.78 19.71
N THR A 367 1.67 8.72 18.94
CA THR A 367 1.06 7.42 19.19
C THR A 367 2.08 6.37 19.65
N GLY A 368 1.56 5.25 20.20
CA GLY A 368 2.36 4.08 20.57
C GLY A 368 2.73 3.19 19.36
N ASP A 369 3.25 2.01 19.68
CA ASP A 369 3.88 1.07 18.77
C ASP A 369 2.84 0.22 18.01
N THR A 370 2.25 0.78 16.94
CA THR A 370 1.35 0.07 16.02
C THR A 370 1.46 0.71 14.63
N ASP A 371 0.55 0.42 13.71
CA ASP A 371 0.62 0.92 12.32
C ASP A 371 -0.52 1.91 12.03
N PHE A 372 -0.15 3.13 11.64
CA PHE A 372 -1.05 4.20 11.24
C PHE A 372 -0.78 4.65 9.80
N SER A 373 -1.83 5.07 9.09
CA SER A 373 -1.72 5.60 7.73
C SER A 373 -2.92 6.49 7.38
N GLY A 374 -2.83 7.24 6.28
CA GLY A 374 -3.96 8.04 5.81
C GLY A 374 -4.39 9.07 6.83
N LEU A 375 -3.47 9.96 7.24
CA LEU A 375 -3.76 11.06 8.15
C LEU A 375 -4.59 12.15 7.48
N ASP A 376 -5.54 12.71 8.22
CA ASP A 376 -6.20 13.96 7.88
C ASP A 376 -6.55 14.72 9.18
N VAL A 377 -6.61 16.05 9.09
CA VAL A 377 -6.85 16.92 10.24
C VAL A 377 -7.86 18.02 9.90
N SER A 378 -8.83 18.22 10.77
CA SER A 378 -9.84 19.28 10.65
C SER A 378 -9.34 20.63 11.15
N ASP A 379 -10.05 21.73 10.79
CA ASP A 379 -9.71 23.08 11.23
C ASP A 379 -9.70 23.25 12.76
N ASN A 380 -10.45 22.43 13.49
CA ASN A 380 -10.46 22.41 14.95
C ASN A 380 -9.40 21.51 15.58
N GLY A 381 -8.53 20.89 14.79
CA GLY A 381 -7.41 20.05 15.24
C GLY A 381 -7.78 18.59 15.53
N THR A 382 -8.99 18.13 15.15
CA THR A 382 -9.31 16.69 15.24
C THR A 382 -8.52 15.92 14.22
N LEU A 383 -7.66 14.99 14.68
CA LEU A 383 -6.81 14.15 13.84
C LEU A 383 -7.48 12.80 13.62
N VAL A 384 -7.60 12.37 12.37
CA VAL A 384 -8.10 11.04 11.98
C VAL A 384 -7.03 10.26 11.25
N SER A 385 -7.11 8.95 11.36
CA SER A 385 -6.17 8.03 10.69
C SER A 385 -6.83 6.68 10.45
N SER A 386 -6.22 5.89 9.59
CA SER A 386 -6.39 4.45 9.52
C SER A 386 -5.38 3.79 10.45
N ASN A 387 -5.83 2.88 11.32
CA ASN A 387 -4.99 2.10 12.24
C ASN A 387 -5.17 0.61 12.00
N GLN A 388 -4.09 -0.15 12.01
CA GLN A 388 -4.10 -1.60 11.85
C GLN A 388 -3.07 -2.29 12.75
N SER A 389 -3.17 -3.60 12.88
CA SER A 389 -2.12 -4.45 13.44
C SER A 389 -2.21 -5.85 12.82
N PHE A 390 -1.27 -6.73 13.09
CA PHE A 390 -1.38 -8.14 12.66
C PHE A 390 -2.67 -8.85 13.11
N MET A 391 -3.40 -8.29 14.09
CA MET A 391 -4.63 -8.87 14.62
C MET A 391 -5.91 -8.30 14.01
N TYR A 392 -5.83 -7.20 13.28
CA TYR A 392 -7.02 -6.58 12.68
C TYR A 392 -6.64 -5.73 11.46
N PRO A 393 -7.49 -5.76 10.40
CA PRO A 393 -7.31 -4.92 9.22
C PRO A 393 -7.51 -3.43 9.54
N PRO A 394 -7.23 -2.52 8.58
CA PRO A 394 -7.41 -1.09 8.76
C PRO A 394 -8.77 -0.72 9.37
N ARG A 395 -8.72 0.04 10.45
CA ARG A 395 -9.85 0.63 11.21
C ARG A 395 -9.78 2.14 11.13
N ILE A 396 -10.91 2.80 11.19
CA ILE A 396 -10.96 4.25 11.24
C ILE A 396 -10.88 4.71 12.68
N VAL A 397 -9.93 5.60 12.95
CA VAL A 397 -9.68 6.10 14.32
C VAL A 397 -9.59 7.62 14.37
N VAL A 398 -9.96 8.16 15.53
CA VAL A 398 -9.64 9.53 15.95
C VAL A 398 -8.50 9.46 16.95
N VAL A 399 -7.52 10.32 16.78
CA VAL A 399 -6.34 10.40 17.65
C VAL A 399 -6.35 11.74 18.37
N ASP A 400 -6.21 11.72 19.70
CA ASP A 400 -5.93 12.92 20.48
C ASP A 400 -4.42 13.21 20.40
N PRO A 401 -3.99 14.29 19.71
CA PRO A 401 -2.57 14.55 19.50
C PRO A 401 -1.82 15.00 20.75
N GLN A 402 -2.51 15.32 21.85
CA GLN A 402 -1.90 15.73 23.11
C GLN A 402 -1.62 14.53 24.02
N SER A 403 -2.61 13.65 24.17
CA SER A 403 -2.51 12.46 25.03
C SER A 403 -2.00 11.23 24.30
N GLY A 404 -2.12 11.18 22.97
CA GLY A 404 -1.86 9.99 22.15
C GLY A 404 -2.97 8.93 22.24
N GLU A 405 -4.12 9.26 22.85
CA GLU A 405 -5.25 8.36 22.94
C GLU A 405 -5.84 8.09 21.54
N VAL A 406 -6.01 6.80 21.23
CA VAL A 406 -6.57 6.34 19.96
C VAL A 406 -7.96 5.79 20.20
N ARG A 407 -8.97 6.41 19.59
CA ARG A 407 -10.35 5.97 19.69
C ARG A 407 -10.88 5.53 18.35
N ARG A 408 -11.25 4.25 18.27
CA ARG A 408 -11.89 3.67 17.09
C ARG A 408 -13.31 4.21 16.91
N ILE A 409 -13.71 4.47 15.65
CA ILE A 409 -15.04 5.01 15.31
C ILE A 409 -15.81 4.15 14.28
N ASP A 410 -15.28 3.00 13.86
CA ASP A 410 -15.93 2.03 12.95
C ASP A 410 -16.14 0.67 13.63
N THR A 411 -17.04 -0.14 13.05
CA THR A 411 -17.31 -1.53 13.46
C THR A 411 -17.27 -2.50 12.27
N ILE A 412 -16.70 -2.07 11.15
CA ILE A 412 -16.80 -2.68 9.80
C ILE A 412 -16.57 -4.21 9.76
N ASN A 413 -15.59 -4.73 10.54
CA ASN A 413 -15.19 -6.14 10.53
C ASN A 413 -15.36 -6.84 11.88
N ASP A 414 -16.09 -6.27 12.84
CA ASP A 414 -16.17 -6.80 14.22
C ASP A 414 -16.73 -8.21 14.29
N ASP A 415 -17.82 -8.49 13.56
CA ASP A 415 -18.46 -9.80 13.59
C ASP A 415 -17.52 -10.90 13.03
N ILE A 416 -16.76 -10.58 11.95
CA ILE A 416 -15.82 -11.52 11.35
C ILE A 416 -14.65 -11.79 12.31
N LEU A 417 -14.10 -10.74 12.90
CA LEU A 417 -12.95 -10.85 13.80
C LEU A 417 -13.33 -11.57 15.10
N ALA A 418 -14.52 -11.31 15.67
CA ALA A 418 -15.00 -11.98 16.86
C ALA A 418 -15.20 -13.49 16.67
N GLY A 419 -15.53 -13.94 15.45
CA GLY A 419 -15.68 -15.34 15.09
C GLY A 419 -14.40 -16.00 14.52
N THR A 420 -13.24 -15.35 14.62
CA THR A 420 -11.99 -15.84 14.01
C THR A 420 -10.91 -16.08 15.05
N ASP A 421 -10.37 -17.31 15.11
CA ASP A 421 -9.22 -17.63 15.94
C ASP A 421 -7.93 -17.21 15.26
N MET A 422 -7.15 -16.39 15.95
CA MET A 422 -5.80 -15.98 15.57
C MET A 422 -4.81 -16.29 16.69
N GLY A 423 -3.55 -16.48 16.32
CA GLY A 423 -2.47 -16.67 17.26
C GLY A 423 -1.99 -15.35 17.86
N THR A 424 -1.08 -15.43 18.81
CA THR A 424 -0.38 -14.27 19.36
C THR A 424 0.83 -13.91 18.52
N TYR A 425 1.38 -12.71 18.69
CA TYR A 425 2.62 -12.30 18.05
C TYR A 425 3.46 -11.43 19.00
N GLU A 426 4.73 -11.32 18.72
CA GLU A 426 5.67 -10.45 19.44
C GLU A 426 6.77 -9.91 18.52
N SER A 427 7.36 -8.78 18.90
CA SER A 427 8.58 -8.25 18.31
C SER A 427 9.78 -8.78 19.09
N VAL A 428 10.74 -9.37 18.38
CA VAL A 428 11.99 -9.86 18.95
C VAL A 428 13.18 -9.28 18.21
N THR A 429 14.37 -9.41 18.80
CA THR A 429 15.63 -9.01 18.18
C THR A 429 16.59 -10.18 18.17
N TYR A 430 17.33 -10.35 17.07
CA TYR A 430 18.41 -11.31 16.96
C TYR A 430 19.67 -10.66 16.36
N LYS A 431 20.83 -11.32 16.45
CA LYS A 431 22.07 -10.80 15.87
C LYS A 431 22.21 -11.22 14.41
N GLY A 432 22.14 -10.24 13.52
CA GLY A 432 22.34 -10.40 12.08
C GLY A 432 23.80 -10.27 11.64
N ALA A 433 24.00 -9.86 10.40
CA ALA A 433 25.30 -9.58 9.83
C ALA A 433 26.04 -8.52 10.67
N ASP A 434 27.37 -8.65 10.73
CA ASP A 434 28.25 -7.78 11.52
C ASP A 434 27.88 -7.68 13.01
N GLY A 435 27.04 -8.58 13.52
CA GLY A 435 26.56 -8.61 14.91
C GLY A 435 25.53 -7.51 15.23
N GLN A 436 24.97 -6.83 14.23
CA GLN A 436 23.94 -5.82 14.42
C GLN A 436 22.61 -6.45 14.85
N ASP A 437 21.80 -5.67 15.53
CA ASP A 437 20.47 -6.07 15.97
C ASP A 437 19.46 -5.98 14.82
N ILE A 438 18.80 -7.10 14.55
CA ILE A 438 17.76 -7.22 13.53
C ILE A 438 16.42 -7.45 14.21
N GLN A 439 15.47 -6.58 13.96
CA GLN A 439 14.10 -6.73 14.46
C GLN A 439 13.35 -7.78 13.65
N MET A 440 12.50 -8.58 14.33
CA MET A 440 11.70 -9.63 13.73
C MET A 440 10.34 -9.75 14.43
N TRP A 441 9.26 -9.81 13.64
CA TRP A 441 7.93 -10.16 14.11
C TRP A 441 7.76 -11.68 14.10
N VAL A 442 7.38 -12.26 15.25
CA VAL A 442 7.12 -13.70 15.40
C VAL A 442 5.65 -13.92 15.69
N HIS A 443 5.01 -14.77 14.90
CA HIS A 443 3.60 -15.14 15.03
C HIS A 443 3.50 -16.60 15.47
N TYR A 444 2.74 -16.82 16.50
CA TYR A 444 2.50 -18.14 17.08
C TYR A 444 1.17 -18.70 16.61
N PRO A 445 1.02 -20.01 16.37
CA PRO A 445 -0.25 -20.60 16.01
C PRO A 445 -1.29 -20.47 17.14
N PRO A 446 -2.60 -20.47 16.81
CA PRO A 446 -3.64 -20.50 17.82
C PRO A 446 -3.43 -21.68 18.78
N GLY A 447 -3.57 -21.43 20.08
CA GLY A 447 -3.31 -22.45 21.11
C GLY A 447 -1.84 -22.87 21.25
N PHE A 448 -0.91 -22.00 20.90
CA PHE A 448 0.53 -22.26 21.03
C PHE A 448 0.91 -22.73 22.44
N ASP A 449 1.67 -23.85 22.51
CA ASP A 449 2.21 -24.45 23.73
C ASP A 449 3.72 -24.60 23.59
N LYS A 450 4.48 -23.86 24.36
CA LYS A 450 5.95 -23.89 24.36
C LYS A 450 6.59 -25.25 24.69
N ASN A 451 5.79 -26.23 25.15
CA ASN A 451 6.25 -27.59 25.42
C ASN A 451 6.08 -28.51 24.19
N LYS A 452 5.50 -28.01 23.11
CA LYS A 452 5.38 -28.71 21.82
C LYS A 452 6.38 -28.14 20.82
N GLN A 453 6.67 -28.91 19.77
CA GLN A 453 7.51 -28.46 18.68
C GLN A 453 6.68 -28.13 17.42
N TYR A 454 7.02 -27.01 16.80
CA TYR A 454 6.36 -26.47 15.63
C TYR A 454 7.32 -26.31 14.47
N PRO A 455 6.88 -26.49 13.22
CA PRO A 455 7.67 -26.11 12.06
C PRO A 455 7.78 -24.58 11.96
N LEU A 456 8.85 -24.10 11.31
CA LEU A 456 9.07 -22.69 11.03
C LEU A 456 8.69 -22.34 9.58
N PHE A 457 7.99 -21.23 9.38
CA PHE A 457 7.89 -20.55 8.10
C PHE A 457 8.49 -19.14 8.20
N LEU A 458 9.72 -18.97 7.71
CA LEU A 458 10.42 -17.68 7.69
C LEU A 458 10.08 -16.92 6.42
N LEU A 459 9.51 -15.75 6.56
CA LEU A 459 9.08 -14.88 5.47
C LEU A 459 10.13 -13.79 5.20
N ILE A 460 10.43 -13.58 3.93
CA ILE A 460 11.41 -12.61 3.43
C ILE A 460 10.64 -11.54 2.64
N HIS A 461 10.66 -10.30 3.11
CA HIS A 461 9.90 -9.24 2.46
C HIS A 461 10.52 -8.76 1.15
N GLY A 462 9.70 -8.12 0.33
CA GLY A 462 10.11 -7.44 -0.91
C GLY A 462 10.69 -6.05 -0.65
N GLY A 463 11.04 -5.38 -1.71
CA GLY A 463 11.64 -4.04 -1.69
C GLY A 463 12.95 -4.02 -2.45
N PRO A 464 14.16 -4.20 -1.86
CA PRO A 464 14.48 -4.60 -0.47
C PRO A 464 14.26 -3.52 0.59
N HIS A 465 14.22 -2.26 0.17
CA HIS A 465 14.12 -1.11 1.05
C HIS A 465 12.65 -0.83 1.39
N SER A 466 12.08 -1.66 2.24
CA SER A 466 10.78 -1.50 2.88
C SER A 466 10.85 -2.12 4.28
N ALA A 467 9.86 -1.87 5.13
CA ALA A 467 9.77 -2.52 6.43
C ALA A 467 8.50 -3.36 6.53
N ILE A 468 8.56 -4.42 7.33
CA ILE A 468 7.36 -5.07 7.87
C ILE A 468 7.03 -4.37 9.17
N THR A 469 5.94 -3.62 9.14
CA THR A 469 5.36 -2.96 10.30
C THR A 469 4.29 -3.83 10.95
N ASP A 470 3.73 -3.42 12.08
CA ASP A 470 2.59 -4.11 12.73
C ASP A 470 1.31 -3.94 11.91
N GLY A 471 1.29 -4.49 10.70
CA GLY A 471 0.23 -4.31 9.71
C GLY A 471 -0.49 -5.59 9.28
N PHE A 472 -1.81 -5.50 9.09
CA PHE A 472 -2.64 -6.61 8.61
C PHE A 472 -2.49 -6.80 7.11
N HIS A 473 -1.69 -7.74 6.69
CA HIS A 473 -1.36 -7.93 5.30
C HIS A 473 -2.32 -8.92 4.61
N PHE A 474 -3.22 -8.48 3.73
CA PHE A 474 -4.19 -9.35 3.06
C PHE A 474 -3.57 -10.36 2.07
N ARG A 475 -2.41 -10.06 1.47
CA ARG A 475 -1.75 -10.91 0.46
C ARG A 475 -0.77 -11.95 1.06
N TRP A 476 -0.07 -11.57 2.11
CA TRP A 476 0.92 -12.38 2.83
C TRP A 476 0.64 -12.33 4.32
N ASN A 477 -0.52 -12.84 4.71
CA ASN A 477 -0.97 -12.72 6.08
C ASN A 477 -0.29 -13.75 6.99
N ALA A 478 0.58 -13.28 7.88
CA ALA A 478 1.34 -14.13 8.79
C ALA A 478 0.46 -14.91 9.77
N GLN A 479 -0.68 -14.34 10.19
CA GLN A 479 -1.65 -15.03 11.04
C GLN A 479 -2.35 -16.19 10.31
N THR A 480 -2.60 -16.05 9.01
CA THR A 480 -3.10 -17.17 8.18
C THR A 480 -2.10 -18.31 8.13
N PHE A 481 -0.82 -18.03 7.94
CA PHE A 481 0.22 -19.06 7.95
C PHE A 481 0.40 -19.68 9.35
N ALA A 482 0.32 -18.87 10.39
CA ALA A 482 0.34 -19.34 11.76
C ALA A 482 -0.86 -20.26 12.08
N SER A 483 -2.05 -19.94 11.54
CA SER A 483 -3.26 -20.76 11.71
C SER A 483 -3.14 -22.18 11.09
N TRP A 484 -2.18 -22.39 10.17
CA TRP A 484 -1.85 -23.73 9.64
C TRP A 484 -0.99 -24.54 10.58
N GLY A 485 -0.57 -23.98 11.74
CA GLY A 485 0.23 -24.66 12.74
C GLY A 485 1.74 -24.41 12.64
N TYR A 486 2.15 -23.37 11.90
CA TYR A 486 3.55 -22.92 11.83
C TYR A 486 3.82 -21.81 12.83
N VAL A 487 5.02 -21.79 13.41
CA VAL A 487 5.57 -20.51 13.84
C VAL A 487 5.98 -19.76 12.58
N THR A 488 5.46 -18.56 12.41
CA THR A 488 5.70 -17.73 11.22
C THR A 488 6.44 -16.48 11.63
N ALA A 489 7.44 -16.07 10.85
CA ALA A 489 8.19 -14.87 11.19
C ALA A 489 8.49 -13.99 9.98
N TRP A 490 8.42 -12.67 10.19
CA TRP A 490 8.92 -11.64 9.29
C TRP A 490 10.11 -10.94 9.92
N HIS A 491 11.27 -10.90 9.25
CA HIS A 491 12.42 -10.16 9.76
C HIS A 491 12.71 -8.92 8.90
N ASN A 492 13.06 -7.81 9.56
CA ASN A 492 13.50 -6.58 8.93
C ASN A 492 15.04 -6.60 8.78
N PHE A 493 15.52 -7.35 7.79
CA PHE A 493 16.95 -7.52 7.49
C PHE A 493 17.60 -6.21 7.06
N HIS A 494 18.96 -6.16 7.03
CA HIS A 494 19.69 -5.00 6.50
C HIS A 494 19.14 -4.56 5.15
N GLY A 495 18.93 -3.26 4.99
CA GLY A 495 18.25 -2.68 3.84
C GLY A 495 16.82 -2.25 4.11
N SER A 496 16.18 -2.73 5.19
CA SER A 496 14.82 -2.33 5.55
C SER A 496 14.75 -0.87 5.96
N SER A 497 13.63 -0.19 5.62
CA SER A 497 13.35 1.19 6.03
C SER A 497 12.95 1.29 7.50
N GLY A 498 12.97 2.50 8.08
CA GLY A 498 12.55 2.75 9.46
C GLY A 498 13.59 2.38 10.53
N PHE A 499 14.80 1.96 10.14
CA PHE A 499 15.92 1.64 11.04
C PHE A 499 17.13 2.55 10.85
N GLY A 500 16.95 3.66 10.13
CA GLY A 500 17.96 4.65 9.82
C GLY A 500 18.55 4.50 8.42
N GLN A 501 19.10 5.60 7.90
CA GLN A 501 19.65 5.65 6.53
C GLN A 501 20.84 4.70 6.36
N GLU A 502 21.73 4.61 7.35
CA GLU A 502 22.87 3.70 7.30
C GLU A 502 22.44 2.24 7.19
N PHE A 503 21.40 1.84 7.93
CA PHE A 503 20.84 0.48 7.87
C PHE A 503 20.16 0.22 6.53
N THR A 504 19.41 1.20 6.02
CA THR A 504 18.72 1.11 4.74
C THR A 504 19.71 1.01 3.56
N ASP A 505 20.78 1.81 3.56
CA ASP A 505 21.78 1.81 2.48
C ASP A 505 22.86 0.70 2.62
N ALA A 506 22.89 0.00 3.75
CA ALA A 506 23.92 -0.99 4.09
C ALA A 506 24.06 -2.17 3.12
N ILE A 507 23.08 -2.37 2.24
CA ILE A 507 23.07 -3.44 1.23
C ILE A 507 23.40 -2.95 -0.18
N ASN A 508 23.71 -1.68 -0.38
CA ASN A 508 24.08 -1.15 -1.69
C ASN A 508 25.61 -1.07 -1.82
N PRO A 509 26.19 -1.58 -2.93
CA PRO A 509 25.53 -2.24 -4.07
C PRO A 509 25.39 -3.77 -3.94
N ASP A 510 25.67 -4.36 -2.79
CA ASP A 510 25.63 -5.82 -2.57
C ASP A 510 24.30 -6.25 -1.91
N TRP A 511 23.29 -6.52 -2.71
CA TRP A 511 21.96 -6.95 -2.25
C TRP A 511 21.91 -8.38 -1.68
N ILE A 512 23.05 -9.08 -1.56
CA ILE A 512 23.09 -10.49 -1.14
C ILE A 512 23.68 -10.66 0.25
N THR A 513 24.90 -10.19 0.47
CA THR A 513 25.73 -10.68 1.59
C THR A 513 25.10 -10.47 2.97
N LYS A 514 24.66 -9.25 3.28
CA LYS A 514 24.05 -8.96 4.59
C LYS A 514 22.66 -9.58 4.72
N PRO A 515 21.70 -9.41 3.77
CA PRO A 515 20.38 -10.01 3.89
C PRO A 515 20.38 -11.55 3.92
N TYR A 516 21.28 -12.20 3.17
CA TYR A 516 21.47 -13.64 3.25
C TYR A 516 21.96 -14.07 4.63
N THR A 517 22.94 -13.35 5.21
CA THR A 517 23.46 -13.62 6.55
C THR A 517 22.38 -13.43 7.61
N ASP A 518 21.61 -12.36 7.51
CA ASP A 518 20.48 -12.09 8.41
C ASP A 518 19.43 -13.20 8.36
N THR A 519 19.08 -13.66 7.15
CA THR A 519 18.10 -14.75 6.96
C THR A 519 18.58 -16.06 7.56
N ARG A 520 19.86 -16.41 7.41
CA ARG A 520 20.46 -17.59 8.06
C ARG A 520 20.47 -17.47 9.58
N ASN A 521 20.91 -16.31 10.07
CA ASN A 521 20.98 -16.05 11.51
C ASN A 521 19.58 -16.06 12.16
N ALA A 522 18.53 -15.60 11.44
CA ALA A 522 17.16 -15.76 11.90
C ALA A 522 16.76 -17.23 12.07
N ALA A 523 17.06 -18.07 11.08
CA ALA A 523 16.80 -19.51 11.18
C ALA A 523 17.61 -20.17 12.31
N GLU A 524 18.89 -19.81 12.50
CA GLU A 524 19.73 -20.28 13.60
C GLU A 524 19.18 -19.82 14.96
N TRP A 525 18.66 -18.61 15.07
CA TRP A 525 18.01 -18.11 16.27
C TRP A 525 16.77 -18.96 16.64
N PHE A 526 15.97 -19.37 15.63
CA PHE A 526 14.84 -20.26 15.84
C PHE A 526 15.27 -21.69 16.19
N ALA A 527 16.30 -22.24 15.58
CA ALA A 527 16.82 -23.58 15.88
C ALA A 527 17.24 -23.75 17.35
N GLN A 528 17.58 -22.66 18.03
CA GLN A 528 17.90 -22.66 19.46
C GLN A 528 16.66 -22.69 20.37
N LYS A 529 15.45 -22.57 19.84
CA LYS A 529 14.21 -22.53 20.61
C LYS A 529 13.67 -23.95 20.81
N PRO A 530 13.38 -24.38 22.08
CA PRO A 530 12.91 -25.73 22.35
C PRO A 530 11.58 -26.10 21.71
N TRP A 531 10.80 -25.07 21.32
CA TRP A 531 9.50 -25.19 20.67
C TRP A 531 9.59 -25.14 19.13
N ILE A 532 10.76 -25.09 18.52
CA ILE A 532 10.96 -25.25 17.08
C ILE A 532 11.51 -26.64 16.76
N ASP A 533 10.94 -27.27 15.74
CA ASP A 533 11.53 -28.43 15.10
C ASP A 533 12.48 -27.97 13.99
N GLU A 534 13.76 -27.91 14.27
CA GLU A 534 14.80 -27.49 13.33
C GLU A 534 14.90 -28.34 12.06
N THR A 535 14.30 -29.52 12.04
CA THR A 535 14.24 -30.39 10.85
C THR A 535 13.08 -30.05 9.92
N ARG A 536 12.21 -29.10 10.30
CA ARG A 536 11.00 -28.69 9.56
C ARG A 536 10.93 -27.17 9.41
N MET A 537 11.85 -26.62 8.63
CA MET A 537 11.92 -25.20 8.35
C MET A 537 11.71 -24.94 6.87
N VAL A 538 10.88 -23.97 6.54
CA VAL A 538 10.68 -23.46 5.18
C VAL A 538 10.85 -21.95 5.16
N ALA A 539 11.28 -21.40 4.03
CA ALA A 539 11.38 -19.96 3.87
C ALA A 539 10.82 -19.52 2.50
N GLY A 540 10.53 -18.23 2.39
CA GLY A 540 10.13 -17.69 1.11
C GLY A 540 9.66 -16.26 1.15
N GLY A 541 9.48 -15.69 -0.03
CA GLY A 541 9.03 -14.31 -0.17
C GLY A 541 8.71 -13.94 -1.60
N GLY A 542 8.29 -12.67 -1.78
CA GLY A 542 7.95 -12.11 -3.07
C GLY A 542 8.87 -10.98 -3.48
N SER A 543 8.99 -10.74 -4.82
CA SER A 543 9.81 -9.66 -5.35
C SER A 543 11.29 -9.81 -4.93
N TYR A 544 11.85 -8.85 -4.22
CA TYR A 544 13.18 -9.02 -3.62
C TYR A 544 13.22 -10.24 -2.67
N GLY A 545 12.16 -10.53 -1.90
CA GLY A 545 12.09 -11.75 -1.09
C GLY A 545 12.13 -13.03 -1.95
N GLY A 546 11.54 -13.01 -3.15
CA GLY A 546 11.68 -14.06 -4.16
C GLY A 546 13.09 -14.14 -4.73
N TYR A 547 13.74 -13.00 -4.93
CA TYR A 547 15.16 -12.91 -5.32
C TYR A 547 16.08 -13.55 -4.27
N LEU A 548 15.96 -13.14 -3.01
CA LEU A 548 16.79 -13.68 -1.93
C LEU A 548 16.52 -15.17 -1.71
N SER A 549 15.27 -15.63 -1.87
CA SER A 549 14.93 -17.05 -1.88
C SER A 549 15.59 -17.79 -3.07
N SER A 550 15.72 -17.14 -4.23
CA SER A 550 16.47 -17.70 -5.37
C SER A 550 17.98 -17.74 -5.13
N ILE A 551 18.54 -16.81 -4.38
CA ILE A 551 19.93 -16.84 -3.90
C ILE A 551 20.16 -17.99 -2.91
N LEU A 552 19.20 -18.23 -2.01
CA LEU A 552 19.25 -19.37 -1.08
C LEU A 552 19.38 -20.69 -1.82
N LEU A 553 18.71 -20.91 -2.96
CA LEU A 553 18.87 -22.13 -3.77
C LEU A 553 20.32 -22.48 -4.09
N GLY A 554 21.19 -21.48 -4.25
CA GLY A 554 22.59 -21.66 -4.62
C GLY A 554 23.57 -21.56 -3.46
N ARG A 555 23.09 -21.42 -2.22
CA ARG A 555 23.91 -21.21 -1.03
C ARG A 555 23.45 -22.11 0.10
N GLU A 556 24.30 -22.29 1.11
CA GLU A 556 24.01 -23.12 2.28
C GLU A 556 22.92 -22.50 3.17
N HIS A 557 21.89 -23.28 3.50
CA HIS A 557 20.78 -22.86 4.35
C HIS A 557 20.06 -24.08 5.00
N PRO A 558 19.29 -23.90 6.10
CA PRO A 558 18.63 -25.01 6.79
C PRO A 558 17.22 -25.35 6.27
N PHE A 559 16.72 -24.69 5.21
CA PHE A 559 15.32 -24.81 4.80
C PHE A 559 15.07 -26.05 3.92
N ASN A 560 13.97 -26.79 4.21
CA ASN A 560 13.57 -27.98 3.48
C ASN A 560 12.91 -27.68 2.12
N ALA A 561 12.32 -26.51 1.98
CA ALA A 561 11.72 -26.02 0.74
C ALA A 561 11.65 -24.50 0.71
N LEU A 562 11.56 -23.92 -0.47
CA LEU A 562 11.48 -22.49 -0.68
C LEU A 562 10.20 -22.09 -1.44
N LEU A 563 9.63 -20.94 -1.07
CA LEU A 563 8.57 -20.25 -1.78
C LEU A 563 9.15 -19.03 -2.49
N ILE A 564 9.02 -18.98 -3.81
CA ILE A 564 9.66 -17.99 -4.67
C ILE A 564 8.60 -17.30 -5.54
N HIS A 565 8.12 -16.13 -5.10
CA HIS A 565 7.08 -15.38 -5.78
C HIS A 565 7.68 -14.19 -6.53
N ALA A 566 7.36 -14.06 -7.82
CA ALA A 566 7.79 -12.95 -8.70
C ALA A 566 9.29 -12.59 -8.53
N PRO A 567 10.21 -13.59 -8.65
CA PRO A 567 11.62 -13.39 -8.32
C PRO A 567 12.37 -12.61 -9.41
N VAL A 568 13.32 -11.76 -9.02
CA VAL A 568 14.44 -11.42 -9.91
C VAL A 568 15.39 -12.63 -9.94
N TYR A 569 15.69 -13.15 -11.13
CA TYR A 569 16.56 -14.31 -11.32
C TYR A 569 17.80 -14.00 -12.14
N ASN A 570 17.65 -13.08 -13.10
CA ASN A 570 18.69 -12.65 -14.00
C ASN A 570 18.68 -11.12 -14.10
N PHE A 571 19.67 -10.46 -13.52
CA PHE A 571 19.74 -8.99 -13.49
C PHE A 571 19.91 -8.36 -14.88
N TYR A 572 20.47 -9.07 -15.84
CA TYR A 572 20.57 -8.53 -17.21
C TYR A 572 19.18 -8.36 -17.85
N SER A 573 18.30 -9.35 -17.70
CA SER A 573 16.94 -9.27 -18.23
C SER A 573 15.99 -8.45 -17.34
N GLN A 574 16.40 -8.17 -16.09
CA GLN A 574 15.68 -7.24 -15.20
C GLN A 574 15.72 -5.79 -15.71
N MET A 575 16.62 -5.45 -16.63
CA MET A 575 16.59 -4.16 -17.35
C MET A 575 15.29 -3.93 -18.15
N ALA A 576 14.49 -4.97 -18.39
CA ALA A 576 13.15 -4.84 -18.98
C ALA A 576 12.07 -4.41 -17.98
N SER A 577 12.43 -4.17 -16.70
CA SER A 577 11.53 -3.66 -15.66
C SER A 577 11.05 -2.24 -15.97
N ASP A 578 9.90 -1.89 -15.42
CA ASP A 578 9.38 -0.52 -15.38
C ASP A 578 10.18 0.42 -14.45
N PHE A 579 11.20 -0.10 -13.77
CA PHE A 579 11.89 0.57 -12.67
C PHE A 579 13.41 0.56 -12.87
N ALA A 580 13.98 1.75 -13.03
CA ALA A 580 15.38 1.94 -13.41
C ALA A 580 16.39 1.92 -12.23
N VAL A 581 15.98 1.56 -11.02
CA VAL A 581 16.83 1.63 -9.82
C VAL A 581 18.15 0.88 -9.95
N HIS A 582 18.17 -0.17 -10.77
CA HIS A 582 19.36 -1.01 -10.93
C HIS A 582 20.50 -0.23 -11.58
N SER A 583 20.24 0.46 -12.69
CA SER A 583 21.27 1.24 -13.39
C SER A 583 21.77 2.42 -12.55
N THR A 584 20.89 3.05 -11.76
CA THR A 584 21.29 4.20 -10.93
C THR A 584 22.10 3.81 -9.70
N ARG A 585 21.93 2.57 -9.17
CA ARG A 585 22.65 2.10 -7.96
C ARG A 585 23.83 1.18 -8.25
N PHE A 586 23.80 0.45 -9.37
CA PHE A 586 24.84 -0.52 -9.75
C PHE A 586 25.66 -0.09 -10.95
N GLY A 587 25.30 1.03 -11.59
CA GLY A 587 25.84 1.44 -12.88
C GLY A 587 25.30 0.61 -14.03
N ASP A 588 25.71 0.94 -15.24
CA ASP A 588 25.26 0.24 -16.42
C ASP A 588 25.99 -1.10 -16.58
N TYR A 589 25.26 -2.17 -16.94
CA TYR A 589 25.82 -3.52 -17.02
C TYR A 589 26.90 -3.68 -18.10
N TRP A 590 26.96 -2.78 -19.10
CA TRP A 590 28.03 -2.77 -20.12
C TRP A 590 29.30 -2.09 -19.63
N GLU A 591 29.24 -1.30 -18.54
CA GLU A 591 30.41 -0.69 -17.90
C GLU A 591 30.99 -1.59 -16.81
N ASP A 592 30.16 -2.20 -15.99
CA ASP A 592 30.56 -3.16 -14.95
C ASP A 592 29.65 -4.42 -14.97
N PRO A 593 29.91 -5.36 -15.91
CA PRO A 593 29.11 -6.58 -16.01
C PRO A 593 29.29 -7.54 -14.82
N GLU A 594 30.37 -7.42 -14.04
CA GLU A 594 30.65 -8.34 -12.94
C GLU A 594 29.68 -8.14 -11.76
N ILE A 595 29.25 -6.91 -11.50
CA ILE A 595 28.26 -6.65 -10.45
C ILE A 595 26.92 -7.35 -10.78
N TYR A 596 26.46 -7.24 -12.03
CA TYR A 596 25.22 -7.89 -12.49
C TYR A 596 25.34 -9.42 -12.46
N ARG A 597 26.51 -9.95 -12.82
CA ARG A 597 26.79 -11.36 -12.72
C ARG A 597 26.70 -11.87 -11.29
N ASN A 598 27.39 -11.19 -10.37
CA ASN A 598 27.49 -11.62 -8.98
C ASN A 598 26.13 -11.52 -8.26
N LEU A 599 25.29 -10.56 -8.64
CA LEU A 599 23.92 -10.42 -8.09
C LEU A 599 22.91 -11.39 -8.71
N SER A 600 23.19 -12.04 -9.84
CA SER A 600 22.22 -12.88 -10.55
C SER A 600 22.17 -14.31 -10.03
N PRO A 601 21.05 -14.79 -9.45
CA PRO A 601 20.91 -16.16 -8.94
C PRO A 601 21.27 -17.26 -9.93
N HIS A 602 21.03 -17.07 -11.23
CA HIS A 602 21.28 -18.08 -12.27
C HIS A 602 22.75 -18.49 -12.40
N TYR A 603 23.69 -17.67 -11.96
CA TYR A 603 25.11 -18.02 -11.95
C TYR A 603 25.49 -19.03 -10.86
N TYR A 604 24.60 -19.25 -9.88
CA TYR A 604 24.78 -20.22 -8.80
C TYR A 604 23.99 -21.52 -9.02
N ALA A 605 23.40 -21.71 -10.21
CA ALA A 605 22.46 -22.77 -10.50
C ALA A 605 23.08 -24.19 -10.39
N GLU A 606 24.40 -24.34 -10.48
CA GLU A 606 25.07 -25.62 -10.28
C GLU A 606 24.87 -26.19 -8.85
N ASN A 607 24.52 -25.34 -7.88
CA ASN A 607 24.33 -25.73 -6.49
C ASN A 607 22.85 -25.92 -6.12
N PHE A 608 21.90 -25.68 -7.03
CA PHE A 608 20.49 -25.78 -6.74
C PHE A 608 20.07 -27.23 -6.47
N ASP A 609 19.58 -27.51 -5.26
CA ASP A 609 19.11 -28.82 -4.83
C ASP A 609 17.85 -28.78 -3.95
N THR A 610 17.46 -27.58 -3.48
CA THR A 610 16.32 -27.40 -2.58
C THR A 610 15.00 -27.30 -3.36
N PRO A 611 13.95 -28.05 -2.97
CA PRO A 611 12.63 -27.97 -3.58
C PRO A 611 12.05 -26.55 -3.57
N ALA A 612 11.44 -26.10 -4.69
CA ALA A 612 10.94 -24.75 -4.82
C ALA A 612 9.56 -24.63 -5.47
N LEU A 613 8.67 -23.85 -4.85
CA LEU A 613 7.42 -23.38 -5.44
C LEU A 613 7.63 -22.00 -6.04
N ILE A 614 7.43 -21.89 -7.35
CA ILE A 614 7.59 -20.64 -8.11
C ILE A 614 6.21 -20.12 -8.47
N ILE A 615 5.94 -18.83 -8.24
CA ILE A 615 4.64 -18.20 -8.54
C ILE A 615 4.88 -16.89 -9.27
N HIS A 616 4.12 -16.61 -10.37
CA HIS A 616 4.27 -15.36 -11.12
C HIS A 616 3.02 -14.99 -11.93
N GLY A 617 2.74 -13.69 -12.02
CA GLY A 617 1.70 -13.12 -12.88
C GLY A 617 2.23 -12.71 -14.25
N GLN A 618 1.46 -12.91 -15.32
CA GLN A 618 1.84 -12.54 -16.68
C GLN A 618 1.94 -11.02 -16.88
N GLN A 619 1.11 -10.26 -16.17
CA GLN A 619 1.00 -8.82 -16.31
C GLN A 619 2.00 -8.06 -15.42
N ASP A 620 2.97 -8.79 -14.87
CA ASP A 620 4.05 -8.23 -14.07
C ASP A 620 5.08 -7.54 -14.97
N LEU A 621 5.07 -6.20 -14.99
CA LEU A 621 6.05 -5.36 -15.69
C LEU A 621 7.15 -4.84 -14.74
N ARG A 622 6.99 -5.06 -13.42
CA ARG A 622 7.98 -4.79 -12.39
C ARG A 622 9.10 -5.85 -12.38
N VAL A 623 8.71 -7.12 -12.42
CA VAL A 623 9.62 -8.25 -12.60
C VAL A 623 9.10 -9.10 -13.75
N PRO A 624 9.69 -9.01 -14.95
CA PRO A 624 9.16 -9.70 -16.13
C PRO A 624 9.01 -11.21 -15.90
N VAL A 625 7.87 -11.80 -16.27
CA VAL A 625 7.54 -13.21 -16.04
C VAL A 625 8.57 -14.21 -16.60
N GLY A 626 9.38 -13.80 -17.57
CA GLY A 626 10.50 -14.58 -18.10
C GLY A 626 11.49 -15.03 -17.03
N GLN A 627 11.64 -14.27 -15.96
CA GLN A 627 12.47 -14.59 -14.79
C GLN A 627 12.04 -15.92 -14.15
N ALA A 628 10.74 -16.08 -13.90
CA ALA A 628 10.18 -17.30 -13.34
C ALA A 628 10.30 -18.51 -14.28
N PHE A 629 10.10 -18.31 -15.58
CA PHE A 629 10.24 -19.37 -16.57
C PHE A 629 11.70 -19.86 -16.67
N GLU A 630 12.67 -18.95 -16.62
CA GLU A 630 14.10 -19.28 -16.62
C GLU A 630 14.47 -20.08 -15.36
N LEU A 631 14.04 -19.63 -14.18
CA LEU A 631 14.27 -20.32 -12.91
C LEU A 631 13.63 -21.72 -12.91
N PHE A 632 12.35 -21.83 -13.27
CA PHE A 632 11.65 -23.13 -13.31
C PHE A 632 12.33 -24.11 -14.25
N ARG A 633 12.69 -23.67 -15.46
CA ARG A 633 13.40 -24.51 -16.42
C ARG A 633 14.76 -24.98 -15.87
N THR A 634 15.48 -24.12 -15.19
CA THR A 634 16.77 -24.46 -14.55
C THR A 634 16.58 -25.56 -13.51
N LEU A 635 15.62 -25.41 -12.58
CA LEU A 635 15.32 -26.42 -11.55
C LEU A 635 14.92 -27.77 -12.16
N GLN A 636 14.07 -27.77 -13.18
CA GLN A 636 13.67 -29.01 -13.89
C GLN A 636 14.87 -29.69 -14.57
N HIS A 637 15.77 -28.95 -15.20
CA HIS A 637 17.03 -29.49 -15.76
C HIS A 637 17.94 -30.06 -14.68
N ARG A 638 17.98 -29.44 -13.51
CA ARG A 638 18.71 -29.91 -12.35
C ARG A 638 18.04 -31.11 -11.66
N ARG A 639 16.81 -31.48 -12.08
CA ARG A 639 15.96 -32.51 -11.45
C ARG A 639 15.62 -32.19 -9.99
N VAL A 640 15.58 -30.93 -9.65
CA VAL A 640 15.07 -30.42 -8.38
C VAL A 640 13.55 -30.43 -8.41
N ASP A 641 12.94 -30.97 -7.36
CA ASP A 641 11.47 -30.94 -7.24
C ASP A 641 10.99 -29.50 -7.22
N SER A 642 10.18 -29.12 -8.21
CA SER A 642 9.72 -27.76 -8.38
C SER A 642 8.36 -27.69 -9.06
N ARG A 643 7.57 -26.69 -8.66
CA ARG A 643 6.25 -26.37 -9.23
C ARG A 643 6.24 -24.91 -9.69
N LEU A 644 5.68 -24.65 -10.87
CA LEU A 644 5.40 -23.30 -11.34
C LEU A 644 3.90 -23.07 -11.35
N ILE A 645 3.46 -21.98 -10.69
CA ILE A 645 2.11 -21.46 -10.78
C ILE A 645 2.14 -20.16 -11.57
N TYR A 646 1.45 -20.15 -12.68
CA TYR A 646 1.39 -19.03 -13.59
C TYR A 646 -0.02 -18.48 -13.67
N TYR A 647 -0.16 -17.17 -13.45
CA TYR A 647 -1.42 -16.45 -13.53
C TYR A 647 -1.43 -15.56 -14.78
N PRO A 648 -2.26 -15.85 -15.80
CA PRO A 648 -2.27 -15.08 -17.06
C PRO A 648 -2.83 -13.66 -16.92
N ASP A 649 -3.58 -13.40 -15.86
CA ASP A 649 -4.40 -12.21 -15.64
C ASP A 649 -4.11 -11.50 -14.29
N GLU A 650 -2.95 -11.77 -13.70
CA GLU A 650 -2.44 -11.10 -12.51
C GLU A 650 -1.12 -10.36 -12.81
N ASN A 651 -0.84 -9.36 -12.01
CA ASN A 651 0.38 -8.54 -12.08
C ASN A 651 1.46 -9.04 -11.11
N HIS A 652 2.28 -8.14 -10.59
CA HIS A 652 3.30 -8.43 -9.57
C HIS A 652 2.69 -8.96 -8.26
N TRP A 653 1.41 -8.71 -8.04
CA TRP A 653 0.61 -9.17 -6.92
C TRP A 653 -0.53 -10.07 -7.42
N ILE A 654 -0.98 -11.00 -6.58
CA ILE A 654 -2.16 -11.79 -6.85
C ILE A 654 -3.33 -11.14 -6.13
N LEU A 655 -4.21 -10.48 -6.88
CA LEU A 655 -5.20 -9.54 -6.36
C LEU A 655 -6.65 -10.00 -6.49
N LYS A 656 -6.94 -10.91 -7.42
CA LYS A 656 -8.29 -11.45 -7.57
C LYS A 656 -8.62 -12.46 -6.47
N PRO A 657 -9.82 -12.43 -5.90
CA PRO A 657 -10.24 -13.32 -4.82
C PRO A 657 -9.95 -14.81 -5.06
N ASN A 658 -10.42 -15.35 -6.18
CA ASN A 658 -10.25 -16.77 -6.49
C ASN A 658 -8.77 -17.14 -6.73
N ASN A 659 -8.01 -16.29 -7.40
CA ASN A 659 -6.58 -16.50 -7.60
C ASN A 659 -5.81 -16.46 -6.27
N SER A 660 -6.16 -15.55 -5.37
CA SER A 660 -5.55 -15.43 -4.05
C SER A 660 -5.87 -16.64 -3.16
N ILE A 661 -7.12 -17.12 -3.13
CA ILE A 661 -7.51 -18.34 -2.39
C ILE A 661 -6.71 -19.54 -2.92
N TYR A 662 -6.60 -19.67 -4.24
CA TYR A 662 -5.80 -20.72 -4.87
C TYR A 662 -4.31 -20.59 -4.51
N TRP A 663 -3.77 -19.35 -4.49
CA TRP A 663 -2.40 -19.06 -4.07
C TRP A 663 -2.14 -19.60 -2.67
N TYR A 664 -2.97 -19.25 -1.68
CA TYR A 664 -2.83 -19.73 -0.30
C TYR A 664 -2.93 -21.25 -0.21
N SER A 665 -3.85 -21.87 -0.93
CA SER A 665 -4.02 -23.33 -0.95
C SER A 665 -2.76 -24.04 -1.47
N GLN A 666 -2.16 -23.52 -2.54
CA GLN A 666 -0.97 -24.09 -3.16
C GLN A 666 0.31 -23.86 -2.33
N VAL A 667 0.41 -22.72 -1.66
CA VAL A 667 1.48 -22.46 -0.70
C VAL A 667 1.38 -23.47 0.47
N LYS A 668 0.20 -23.62 1.05
CA LYS A 668 -0.05 -24.58 2.14
C LYS A 668 0.34 -26.00 1.72
N GLU A 669 -0.20 -26.48 0.61
CA GLU A 669 0.12 -27.82 0.07
C GLU A 669 1.63 -28.03 -0.10
N TRP A 670 2.32 -27.02 -0.64
CA TRP A 670 3.76 -27.11 -0.89
C TRP A 670 4.57 -27.17 0.40
N ILE A 671 4.35 -26.24 1.35
CA ILE A 671 5.14 -26.24 2.58
C ILE A 671 4.83 -27.44 3.48
N GLU A 672 3.58 -27.92 3.51
CA GLU A 672 3.20 -29.14 4.23
C GLU A 672 3.87 -30.40 3.65
N LYS A 673 4.14 -30.44 2.36
CA LYS A 673 4.87 -31.57 1.74
C LYS A 673 6.26 -31.76 2.33
N TYR A 674 6.91 -30.68 2.76
CA TYR A 674 8.31 -30.71 3.24
C TYR A 674 8.47 -30.44 4.75
N ALA A 675 7.49 -29.80 5.37
CA ALA A 675 7.57 -29.39 6.78
C ALA A 675 6.19 -29.40 7.46
N ALA A 676 5.43 -30.49 7.33
CA ALA A 676 4.06 -30.60 7.87
C ALA A 676 4.00 -30.33 9.39
N PRO A 677 3.03 -29.57 9.92
CA PRO A 677 2.73 -29.51 11.33
C PRO A 677 2.29 -30.88 11.88
N GLY A 678 2.72 -31.22 13.09
CA GLY A 678 2.27 -32.43 13.79
C GLY A 678 2.88 -33.73 13.25
N GLY A 679 4.18 -33.88 13.30
CA GLY A 679 5.02 -35.08 13.01
C GLY A 679 4.38 -36.33 12.34
N ARG A 680 5.10 -36.99 11.48
CA ARG A 680 4.67 -38.27 10.87
C ARG A 680 4.38 -39.35 11.92
#